data_94e6bb2b43a254c2bc0c171c8e10c001
#
_entry.id   94e6bb2b43a254c2bc0c171c8e10c001
#
_cell.length_a   1.000
_cell.length_b   1.000
_cell.length_c   1.000
_cell.angle_alpha   90.00
_cell.angle_beta   90.00
_cell.angle_gamma   90.00
#
_symmetry.space_group_name_H-M   'P 1'
#
loop_
_entity.id
_entity.type
_entity.pdbx_description
1 polymer ?
#
loop_
_entity_poly.entity_id
_entity_poly.type
_entity_poly.pdbx_seq_one_letter_code
_entity_poly.pdbx_strand_id
1 'polypeptide(L)'
;MPIPISSSGPATDIQHVGSPRRVWIYGPWVDLLVGCGAWSTPLLLVAAYMSGTKAPAWSFGFYLIALLFNYPHFMATVYRAYHSYNEFSKYRVFTVHIAFLLALAGLIAHIWYPLLPWIFTLYICWSPWHYTGQNYGLLMMFARRAGVSPEENERRALHLAFVASFIMLMLSFQTGSSGDSLILSLDLPAKFTLPARTVLAAFFVGSSGWALVSLARRSSWRAVLPAATLVSTQFLWFLLPGVIELMSGKEVPQTRYSSGILAVLHSTQYLWITSYFQAKEARAAGSTSWSFPKYMVTLVAGGIALFIPGPWIASRVFHADFAASFLTFTALVNLHHFLLDGAIWKLRDSRIASLLLNKRDPQTEVAESSRGNIAGIGHWLTGSTAAARVLRIGAVVLLLVWAGLDQIHFYWANVPETISALRRAVRLNPNDSSVQLRLARVAEAYGDHDGALAAFQQAAAINPDKLSMQEAYARGLITAGHNAEAYAFYQKLLERAPNNVDALVNYGLLAQRLGHGAEAMDSWQHAVELDPSQTNAQLYLAQAMEQQGELQAAARHYRVYLQVVSLHNSEHLGEGATVISALTKVADADAAAHRDKEAMQGYRTAEKFAAKLGSASLQSLTIVHGAEVQEHMGAVWEAAASYQQALLLDETAGQPQATASDWFNYAEFLHRHKQPERLVFACLYRAEDIMSTSAGDALDAIVVARKESEARLGVASRSVPANLSKLLSEALSLPSSAFEGTNPSAQGTATSK
;
A
#
# COMPACT_ATOMS: atom_id res chain seq x y z
N MET A 1 -99.78 -9.58 -11.28
CA MET A 1 -99.69 -10.33 -12.55
C MET A 1 -99.29 -9.38 -13.69
N PRO A 2 -98.44 -9.71 -14.56
CA PRO A 2 -97.57 -10.86 -14.78
C PRO A 2 -96.08 -10.61 -14.83
N ILE A 3 -95.31 -11.64 -14.83
CA ILE A 3 -93.98 -12.11 -14.77
C ILE A 3 -93.08 -11.65 -15.95
N PRO A 4 -91.83 -11.40 -15.71
CA PRO A 4 -90.83 -11.02 -16.76
C PRO A 4 -90.07 -12.27 -17.30
N ILE A 5 -89.65 -12.15 -18.56
CA ILE A 5 -88.82 -13.12 -19.27
C ILE A 5 -87.37 -12.75 -19.13
N SER A 6 -86.56 -13.65 -18.65
CA SER A 6 -85.13 -13.61 -18.61
C SER A 6 -84.54 -13.89 -19.99
N SER A 7 -83.50 -13.09 -20.41
CA SER A 7 -82.57 -13.47 -21.47
C SER A 7 -81.13 -13.34 -20.91
N SER A 8 -80.63 -14.54 -20.59
CA SER A 8 -79.17 -14.67 -20.32
C SER A 8 -78.41 -14.69 -21.61
N GLY A 9 -77.68 -13.58 -21.86
CA GLY A 9 -76.60 -13.56 -22.86
C GLY A 9 -75.27 -13.85 -22.14
N PRO A 10 -74.31 -14.53 -22.75
CA PRO A 10 -73.03 -14.84 -22.09
C PRO A 10 -72.21 -13.60 -21.88
N ALA A 11 -71.82 -13.36 -20.64
CA ALA A 11 -70.82 -12.33 -20.30
C ALA A 11 -69.52 -12.64 -20.99
N THR A 12 -69.22 -11.91 -22.01
CA THR A 12 -67.86 -11.84 -22.62
C THR A 12 -66.93 -11.24 -21.56
N ASP A 13 -66.10 -12.12 -21.02
CA ASP A 13 -64.95 -11.77 -20.17
C ASP A 13 -64.04 -10.84 -20.98
N ILE A 14 -64.25 -9.54 -20.83
CA ILE A 14 -63.30 -8.54 -21.34
C ILE A 14 -62.07 -8.69 -20.45
N GLN A 15 -61.12 -9.55 -20.88
CA GLN A 15 -59.77 -9.53 -20.37
C GLN A 15 -59.28 -8.10 -20.52
N HIS A 16 -59.20 -7.38 -19.40
CA HIS A 16 -58.44 -6.15 -19.30
C HIS A 16 -57.03 -6.44 -19.76
N VAL A 17 -56.75 -6.18 -21.04
CA VAL A 17 -55.39 -6.10 -21.55
C VAL A 17 -54.70 -5.02 -20.74
N GLY A 18 -53.97 -5.46 -19.70
CA GLY A 18 -53.20 -4.59 -18.83
C GLY A 18 -52.29 -3.74 -19.71
N SER A 19 -52.26 -2.45 -19.48
CA SER A 19 -51.35 -1.51 -20.11
C SER A 19 -49.93 -2.12 -20.11
N PRO A 20 -49.16 -2.04 -21.23
CA PRO A 20 -47.87 -2.69 -21.32
C PRO A 20 -46.99 -2.26 -20.13
N ARG A 21 -46.54 -3.22 -19.33
CA ARG A 21 -45.71 -2.98 -18.14
C ARG A 21 -44.46 -2.26 -18.59
N ARG A 22 -44.26 -1.00 -18.14
CA ARG A 22 -43.05 -0.24 -18.44
C ARG A 22 -41.89 -0.84 -17.60
N VAL A 23 -41.03 -1.64 -18.23
CA VAL A 23 -39.82 -2.18 -17.62
C VAL A 23 -38.90 -1.05 -17.13
N TRP A 24 -38.72 -0.06 -17.97
CA TRP A 24 -37.79 1.04 -17.78
C TRP A 24 -38.34 2.15 -16.88
N ILE A 25 -37.46 2.81 -16.14
CA ILE A 25 -37.76 3.95 -15.26
C ILE A 25 -37.69 5.25 -16.06
N TYR A 26 -36.54 5.54 -16.63
CA TYR A 26 -36.31 6.70 -17.51
C TYR A 26 -36.21 6.29 -18.98
N GLY A 27 -35.72 5.08 -19.27
CA GLY A 27 -35.55 4.55 -20.60
C GLY A 27 -34.40 3.53 -20.64
N PRO A 28 -34.33 2.69 -21.72
CA PRO A 28 -33.43 1.55 -21.76
C PRO A 28 -31.95 1.96 -21.57
N TRP A 29 -31.51 2.99 -22.26
CA TRP A 29 -30.11 3.42 -22.22
C TRP A 29 -29.73 4.02 -20.86
N VAL A 30 -30.54 4.92 -20.32
CA VAL A 30 -30.26 5.54 -19.02
C VAL A 30 -30.27 4.50 -17.91
N ASP A 31 -31.25 3.62 -17.92
CA ASP A 31 -31.42 2.60 -16.90
C ASP A 31 -30.33 1.53 -16.96
N LEU A 32 -29.90 1.10 -18.15
CA LEU A 32 -28.78 0.16 -18.28
C LEU A 32 -27.45 0.81 -17.93
N LEU A 33 -27.18 2.00 -18.45
CA LEU A 33 -25.91 2.68 -18.20
C LEU A 33 -25.79 3.10 -16.73
N VAL A 34 -26.73 3.87 -16.22
CA VAL A 34 -26.66 4.46 -14.88
C VAL A 34 -27.30 3.54 -13.84
N GLY A 35 -28.56 3.13 -14.03
CA GLY A 35 -29.32 2.34 -13.08
C GLY A 35 -28.75 0.93 -12.87
N CYS A 36 -28.29 0.26 -13.92
CA CYS A 36 -27.65 -1.04 -13.83
C CYS A 36 -26.11 -0.98 -13.78
N GLY A 37 -25.50 0.21 -13.93
CA GLY A 37 -24.07 0.42 -13.75
C GLY A 37 -23.21 -0.03 -14.95
N ALA A 38 -23.77 -0.19 -16.16
CA ALA A 38 -22.98 -0.62 -17.34
C ALA A 38 -21.84 0.35 -17.70
N TRP A 39 -21.96 1.64 -17.36
CA TRP A 39 -20.89 2.63 -17.56
C TRP A 39 -19.65 2.39 -16.67
N SER A 40 -19.76 1.49 -15.67
CA SER A 40 -18.63 1.10 -14.82
C SER A 40 -17.47 0.52 -15.61
N THR A 41 -17.76 -0.26 -16.68
CA THR A 41 -16.73 -0.94 -17.46
C THR A 41 -15.69 0.03 -18.05
N PRO A 42 -16.07 1.04 -18.87
CA PRO A 42 -15.08 1.97 -19.41
C PRO A 42 -14.37 2.78 -18.30
N LEU A 43 -15.07 3.14 -17.23
CA LEU A 43 -14.46 3.89 -16.14
C LEU A 43 -13.41 3.08 -15.40
N LEU A 44 -13.65 1.79 -15.14
CA LEU A 44 -12.69 0.91 -14.48
C LEU A 44 -11.47 0.62 -15.36
N LEU A 45 -11.65 0.50 -16.68
CA LEU A 45 -10.53 0.38 -17.63
C LEU A 45 -9.66 1.65 -17.62
N VAL A 46 -10.30 2.83 -17.63
CA VAL A 46 -9.58 4.10 -17.52
C VAL A 46 -8.87 4.21 -16.18
N ALA A 47 -9.50 3.79 -15.09
CA ALA A 47 -8.90 3.77 -13.76
C ALA A 47 -7.65 2.87 -13.70
N ALA A 48 -7.73 1.67 -14.27
CA ALA A 48 -6.60 0.76 -14.36
C ALA A 48 -5.43 1.38 -15.16
N TYR A 49 -5.71 2.02 -16.28
CA TYR A 49 -4.71 2.72 -17.09
C TYR A 49 -4.08 3.92 -16.34
N MET A 50 -4.87 4.65 -15.56
CA MET A 50 -4.44 5.84 -14.82
C MET A 50 -3.81 5.55 -13.45
N SER A 51 -3.78 4.29 -13.02
CA SER A 51 -3.31 3.90 -11.67
C SER A 51 -1.81 4.02 -11.44
N GLY A 52 -1.00 4.20 -12.49
CA GLY A 52 0.45 4.36 -12.41
C GLY A 52 0.87 5.81 -12.08
N THR A 53 1.70 6.40 -12.95
CA THR A 53 2.26 7.75 -12.80
C THR A 53 1.25 8.88 -12.74
N LYS A 54 0.00 8.64 -13.20
CA LYS A 54 -1.09 9.62 -13.21
C LYS A 54 -2.01 9.50 -11.98
N ALA A 55 -1.67 8.67 -11.01
CA ALA A 55 -2.50 8.44 -9.82
C ALA A 55 -2.87 9.70 -9.03
N PRO A 56 -1.98 10.70 -8.82
CA PRO A 56 -2.36 11.93 -8.11
C PRO A 56 -3.43 12.73 -8.82
N ALA A 57 -3.33 12.93 -10.15
CA ALA A 57 -4.34 13.65 -10.94
C ALA A 57 -5.67 12.89 -10.97
N TRP A 58 -5.62 11.57 -11.05
CA TRP A 58 -6.79 10.70 -10.98
C TRP A 58 -7.51 10.82 -9.63
N SER A 59 -6.76 10.78 -8.52
CA SER A 59 -7.30 10.95 -7.17
C SER A 59 -7.98 12.31 -7.00
N PHE A 60 -7.37 13.39 -7.51
CA PHE A 60 -7.99 14.71 -7.51
C PHE A 60 -9.27 14.76 -8.32
N GLY A 61 -9.29 14.14 -9.51
CA GLY A 61 -10.49 14.05 -10.34
C GLY A 61 -11.66 13.37 -9.59
N PHE A 62 -11.38 12.24 -8.90
CA PHE A 62 -12.40 11.57 -8.08
C PHE A 62 -12.84 12.40 -6.88
N TYR A 63 -11.92 13.09 -6.23
CA TYR A 63 -12.27 13.98 -5.11
C TYR A 63 -13.19 15.11 -5.55
N LEU A 64 -12.92 15.70 -6.72
CA LEU A 64 -13.80 16.71 -7.32
C LEU A 64 -15.18 16.14 -7.69
N ILE A 65 -15.21 14.96 -8.32
CA ILE A 65 -16.46 14.29 -8.72
C ILE A 65 -17.29 13.89 -7.48
N ALA A 66 -16.65 13.60 -6.36
CA ALA A 66 -17.35 13.29 -5.10
C ALA A 66 -18.32 14.40 -4.65
N LEU A 67 -18.00 15.66 -4.91
CA LEU A 67 -18.91 16.79 -4.63
C LEU A 67 -20.24 16.68 -5.37
N LEU A 68 -20.26 16.12 -6.58
CA LEU A 68 -21.44 16.07 -7.45
C LEU A 68 -22.21 14.76 -7.33
N PHE A 69 -21.57 13.67 -6.91
CA PHE A 69 -22.20 12.35 -6.87
C PHE A 69 -22.14 11.70 -5.50
N ASN A 70 -20.97 11.64 -4.88
CA ASN A 70 -20.80 10.89 -3.65
C ASN A 70 -21.43 11.62 -2.45
N TYR A 71 -21.11 12.87 -2.21
CA TYR A 71 -21.69 13.64 -1.10
C TYR A 71 -23.21 13.84 -1.21
N PRO A 72 -23.76 14.17 -2.40
CA PRO A 72 -25.21 14.28 -2.59
C PRO A 72 -25.99 13.00 -2.31
N HIS A 73 -25.43 11.81 -2.55
CA HIS A 73 -26.15 10.58 -2.28
C HIS A 73 -26.39 10.33 -0.79
N PHE A 74 -25.43 10.70 0.08
CA PHE A 74 -25.63 10.66 1.54
C PHE A 74 -26.72 11.64 1.95
N MET A 75 -26.66 12.85 1.38
CA MET A 75 -27.70 13.85 1.64
C MET A 75 -29.07 13.40 1.15
N ALA A 76 -29.18 12.60 0.09
CA ALA A 76 -30.45 12.07 -0.37
C ALA A 76 -31.13 11.17 0.69
N THR A 77 -30.36 10.34 1.39
CA THR A 77 -30.85 9.53 2.52
C THR A 77 -31.24 10.40 3.71
N VAL A 78 -30.38 11.36 4.07
CA VAL A 78 -30.66 12.32 5.14
C VAL A 78 -31.89 13.15 4.80
N TYR A 79 -31.99 13.71 3.59
CA TYR A 79 -33.15 14.44 3.12
C TYR A 79 -34.41 13.63 3.30
N ARG A 80 -34.43 12.37 2.87
CA ARG A 80 -35.56 11.48 2.97
C ARG A 80 -36.01 11.21 4.40
N ALA A 81 -35.07 11.03 5.32
CA ALA A 81 -35.37 10.72 6.72
C ALA A 81 -35.75 11.95 7.57
N TYR A 82 -35.24 13.13 7.21
CA TYR A 82 -35.33 14.32 8.06
C TYR A 82 -36.22 15.42 7.48
N HIS A 83 -36.67 15.37 6.20
CA HIS A 83 -37.42 16.44 5.56
C HIS A 83 -38.85 16.60 6.08
N SER A 84 -39.45 15.57 6.68
CA SER A 84 -40.78 15.64 7.28
C SER A 84 -40.80 15.03 8.68
N TYR A 85 -41.66 15.54 9.55
CA TYR A 85 -41.82 15.05 10.91
C TYR A 85 -42.26 13.59 10.94
N ASN A 86 -43.14 13.17 10.03
CA ASN A 86 -43.64 11.80 9.96
C ASN A 86 -42.51 10.80 9.63
N GLU A 87 -41.66 11.09 8.65
CA GLU A 87 -40.52 10.25 8.31
C GLU A 87 -39.47 10.28 9.44
N PHE A 88 -39.17 11.45 10.00
CA PHE A 88 -38.26 11.58 11.15
C PHE A 88 -38.73 10.74 12.34
N SER A 89 -40.02 10.81 12.70
CA SER A 89 -40.60 10.05 13.81
C SER A 89 -40.65 8.54 13.53
N LYS A 90 -40.98 8.16 12.27
CA LYS A 90 -40.99 6.76 11.82
C LYS A 90 -39.62 6.09 12.01
N TYR A 91 -38.54 6.82 11.74
CA TYR A 91 -37.18 6.33 11.83
C TYR A 91 -36.42 6.83 13.06
N ARG A 92 -37.13 7.21 14.16
CA ARG A 92 -36.56 7.87 15.34
C ARG A 92 -35.34 7.15 15.95
N VAL A 93 -35.29 5.83 15.89
CA VAL A 93 -34.13 5.07 16.37
C VAL A 93 -32.87 5.45 15.59
N PHE A 94 -32.97 5.61 14.28
CA PHE A 94 -31.83 5.94 13.40
C PHE A 94 -31.56 7.43 13.37
N THR A 95 -32.59 8.25 13.32
CA THR A 95 -32.47 9.71 13.20
C THR A 95 -32.04 10.40 14.49
N VAL A 96 -32.27 9.79 15.65
CA VAL A 96 -31.91 10.37 16.96
C VAL A 96 -30.87 9.50 17.67
N HIS A 97 -31.23 8.24 17.99
CA HIS A 97 -30.39 7.45 18.90
C HIS A 97 -29.08 7.01 18.23
N ILE A 98 -29.15 6.48 17.00
CA ILE A 98 -27.97 6.07 16.24
C ILE A 98 -27.13 7.29 15.86
N ALA A 99 -27.76 8.37 15.40
CA ALA A 99 -27.04 9.62 15.07
C ALA A 99 -26.27 10.15 16.31
N PHE A 100 -26.90 10.14 17.49
CA PHE A 100 -26.25 10.55 18.73
C PHE A 100 -25.06 9.63 19.11
N LEU A 101 -25.25 8.29 19.02
CA LEU A 101 -24.19 7.34 19.32
C LEU A 101 -23.00 7.51 18.38
N LEU A 102 -23.25 7.70 17.08
CA LEU A 102 -22.17 7.95 16.10
C LEU A 102 -21.48 9.29 16.35
N ALA A 103 -22.22 10.34 16.69
CA ALA A 103 -21.61 11.63 17.06
C ALA A 103 -20.72 11.51 18.31
N LEU A 104 -21.16 10.74 19.33
CA LEU A 104 -20.37 10.45 20.51
C LEU A 104 -19.12 9.62 20.15
N ALA A 105 -19.25 8.60 19.32
CA ALA A 105 -18.10 7.83 18.83
C ALA A 105 -17.10 8.70 18.07
N GLY A 106 -17.58 9.66 17.29
CA GLY A 106 -16.74 10.65 16.60
C GLY A 106 -15.98 11.56 17.56
N LEU A 107 -16.66 12.05 18.60
CA LEU A 107 -16.01 12.85 19.64
C LEU A 107 -14.93 12.05 20.36
N ILE A 108 -15.22 10.80 20.73
CA ILE A 108 -14.25 9.92 21.38
C ILE A 108 -13.04 9.65 20.46
N ALA A 109 -13.29 9.40 19.15
CA ALA A 109 -12.21 9.16 18.18
C ALA A 109 -11.28 10.37 17.97
N HIS A 110 -11.76 11.60 18.22
CA HIS A 110 -10.91 12.80 18.20
C HIS A 110 -10.08 12.98 19.47
N ILE A 111 -10.54 12.43 20.60
CA ILE A 111 -9.82 12.47 21.88
C ILE A 111 -8.88 11.25 22.02
N TRP A 112 -9.30 10.11 21.50
CA TRP A 112 -8.60 8.83 21.61
C TRP A 112 -8.44 8.19 20.24
N TYR A 113 -7.34 8.50 19.57
CA TYR A 113 -7.01 8.07 18.21
C TYR A 113 -7.11 6.55 17.99
N PRO A 114 -6.74 5.64 18.94
CA PRO A 114 -6.85 4.19 18.73
C PRO A 114 -8.25 3.68 18.39
N LEU A 115 -9.32 4.46 18.60
CA LEU A 115 -10.67 4.09 18.19
C LEU A 115 -10.88 4.23 16.67
N LEU A 116 -10.15 5.13 16.00
CA LEU A 116 -10.34 5.40 14.57
C LEU A 116 -10.14 4.16 13.67
N PRO A 117 -9.09 3.32 13.83
CA PRO A 117 -8.93 2.10 13.05
C PRO A 117 -10.12 1.15 13.14
N TRP A 118 -10.74 1.02 14.32
CA TRP A 118 -11.94 0.19 14.50
C TRP A 118 -13.16 0.72 13.74
N ILE A 119 -13.42 2.02 13.86
CA ILE A 119 -14.51 2.69 13.16
C ILE A 119 -14.28 2.60 11.65
N PHE A 120 -13.06 2.86 11.20
CA PHE A 120 -12.72 2.87 9.78
C PHE A 120 -12.77 1.46 9.17
N THR A 121 -12.27 0.44 9.88
CA THR A 121 -12.37 -0.96 9.45
C THR A 121 -13.82 -1.41 9.34
N LEU A 122 -14.66 -1.06 10.34
CA LEU A 122 -16.10 -1.36 10.29
C LEU A 122 -16.76 -0.72 9.06
N TYR A 123 -16.44 0.54 8.77
CA TYR A 123 -16.93 1.24 7.58
C TYR A 123 -16.48 0.55 6.28
N ILE A 124 -15.19 0.24 6.14
CA ILE A 124 -14.64 -0.39 4.94
C ILE A 124 -15.22 -1.79 4.72
N CYS A 125 -15.42 -2.58 5.77
CA CYS A 125 -16.02 -3.91 5.68
C CYS A 125 -17.53 -3.86 5.39
N TRP A 126 -18.25 -2.86 5.89
CA TRP A 126 -19.69 -2.74 5.66
C TRP A 126 -20.04 -2.15 4.29
N SER A 127 -19.21 -1.28 3.76
CA SER A 127 -19.44 -0.60 2.49
C SER A 127 -19.73 -1.57 1.31
N PRO A 128 -18.95 -2.63 1.07
CA PRO A 128 -19.23 -3.59 0.01
C PRO A 128 -20.53 -4.38 0.24
N TRP A 129 -20.90 -4.66 1.49
CA TRP A 129 -22.18 -5.28 1.82
C TRP A 129 -23.35 -4.38 1.42
N HIS A 130 -23.26 -3.09 1.71
CA HIS A 130 -24.26 -2.12 1.35
C HIS A 130 -24.44 -2.02 -0.18
N TYR A 131 -23.33 -1.93 -0.94
CA TYR A 131 -23.36 -1.90 -2.40
C TYR A 131 -23.92 -3.20 -3.01
N THR A 132 -23.55 -4.34 -2.45
CA THR A 132 -24.08 -5.66 -2.83
C THR A 132 -25.59 -5.72 -2.63
N GLY A 133 -26.07 -5.23 -1.49
CA GLY A 133 -27.49 -5.16 -1.18
C GLY A 133 -28.27 -4.27 -2.16
N GLN A 134 -27.70 -3.12 -2.54
CA GLN A 134 -28.29 -2.23 -3.54
C GLN A 134 -28.39 -2.89 -4.91
N ASN A 135 -27.32 -3.48 -5.41
CA ASN A 135 -27.30 -4.14 -6.72
C ASN A 135 -28.30 -5.30 -6.77
N TYR A 136 -28.37 -6.11 -5.69
CA TYR A 136 -29.35 -7.19 -5.59
C TYR A 136 -30.78 -6.65 -5.54
N GLY A 137 -31.03 -5.58 -4.77
CA GLY A 137 -32.34 -4.92 -4.70
C GLY A 137 -32.82 -4.38 -6.04
N LEU A 138 -31.92 -3.71 -6.80
CA LEU A 138 -32.20 -3.23 -8.15
C LEU A 138 -32.47 -4.39 -9.12
N LEU A 139 -31.72 -5.48 -9.04
CA LEU A 139 -31.95 -6.69 -9.83
C LEU A 139 -33.37 -7.22 -9.59
N MET A 140 -33.78 -7.39 -8.34
CA MET A 140 -35.12 -7.84 -7.98
C MET A 140 -36.20 -6.87 -8.44
N MET A 141 -35.95 -5.56 -8.37
CA MET A 141 -36.87 -4.52 -8.85
C MET A 141 -37.08 -4.63 -10.37
N PHE A 142 -36.02 -4.68 -11.15
CA PHE A 142 -36.11 -4.77 -12.61
C PHE A 142 -36.76 -6.08 -13.06
N ALA A 143 -36.42 -7.22 -12.45
CA ALA A 143 -37.07 -8.50 -12.74
C ALA A 143 -38.59 -8.42 -12.54
N ARG A 144 -39.07 -7.86 -11.41
CA ARG A 144 -40.50 -7.65 -11.14
C ARG A 144 -41.16 -6.69 -12.11
N ARG A 145 -40.47 -5.60 -12.53
CA ARG A 145 -40.96 -4.63 -13.50
C ARG A 145 -41.10 -5.25 -14.90
N ALA A 146 -40.16 -6.12 -15.26
CA ALA A 146 -40.23 -6.91 -16.50
C ALA A 146 -41.32 -7.99 -16.48
N GLY A 147 -41.94 -8.24 -15.33
CA GLY A 147 -42.94 -9.30 -15.18
C GLY A 147 -42.35 -10.69 -15.01
N VAL A 148 -41.02 -10.79 -14.84
CA VAL A 148 -40.29 -12.02 -14.66
C VAL A 148 -39.88 -12.12 -13.20
N SER A 149 -40.76 -12.66 -12.38
CA SER A 149 -40.41 -12.88 -10.97
C SER A 149 -39.55 -14.15 -10.88
N PRO A 150 -38.34 -14.03 -10.29
CA PRO A 150 -37.48 -15.19 -10.06
C PRO A 150 -38.21 -16.20 -9.12
N GLU A 151 -38.13 -17.47 -9.48
CA GLU A 151 -38.58 -18.56 -8.59
C GLU A 151 -37.68 -18.67 -7.37
N GLU A 152 -38.10 -19.40 -6.36
CA GLU A 152 -37.40 -19.50 -5.09
C GLU A 152 -35.94 -19.97 -5.25
N ASN A 153 -35.67 -20.95 -6.12
CA ASN A 153 -34.34 -21.49 -6.36
C ASN A 153 -33.47 -20.49 -7.10
N GLU A 154 -34.02 -19.80 -8.11
CA GLU A 154 -33.30 -18.74 -8.86
C GLU A 154 -32.95 -17.54 -7.95
N ARG A 155 -33.93 -17.17 -7.09
CA ARG A 155 -33.76 -16.12 -6.10
C ARG A 155 -32.66 -16.46 -5.10
N ARG A 156 -32.65 -17.71 -4.59
CA ARG A 156 -31.61 -18.20 -3.69
C ARG A 156 -30.25 -18.25 -4.37
N ALA A 157 -30.17 -18.76 -5.60
CA ALA A 157 -28.92 -18.80 -6.37
C ALA A 157 -28.33 -17.40 -6.59
N LEU A 158 -29.15 -16.43 -7.03
CA LEU A 158 -28.71 -15.03 -7.19
C LEU A 158 -28.29 -14.40 -5.85
N HIS A 159 -29.06 -14.63 -4.78
CA HIS A 159 -28.70 -14.09 -3.46
C HIS A 159 -27.37 -14.67 -2.96
N LEU A 160 -27.19 -15.98 -3.04
CA LEU A 160 -25.94 -16.63 -2.61
C LEU A 160 -24.75 -16.24 -3.49
N ALA A 161 -24.96 -16.02 -4.81
CA ALA A 161 -23.93 -15.48 -5.67
C ALA A 161 -23.45 -14.09 -5.20
N PHE A 162 -24.38 -13.19 -4.91
CA PHE A 162 -24.05 -11.85 -4.42
C PHE A 162 -23.35 -11.90 -3.06
N VAL A 163 -23.79 -12.77 -2.15
CA VAL A 163 -23.10 -13.00 -0.87
C VAL A 163 -21.70 -13.56 -1.10
N ALA A 164 -21.52 -14.51 -2.01
CA ALA A 164 -20.20 -15.06 -2.35
C ALA A 164 -19.24 -13.99 -2.87
N SER A 165 -19.72 -13.05 -3.70
CA SER A 165 -18.92 -11.93 -4.17
C SER A 165 -18.44 -11.02 -3.03
N PHE A 166 -19.30 -10.76 -2.06
CA PHE A 166 -18.95 -10.01 -0.86
C PHE A 166 -17.91 -10.76 0.00
N ILE A 167 -18.12 -12.06 0.24
CA ILE A 167 -17.17 -12.86 1.03
C ILE A 167 -15.80 -12.93 0.35
N MET A 168 -15.77 -13.08 -0.99
CA MET A 168 -14.52 -13.08 -1.75
C MET A 168 -13.74 -11.77 -1.55
N LEU A 169 -14.41 -10.63 -1.58
CA LEU A 169 -13.79 -9.34 -1.33
C LEU A 169 -13.30 -9.21 0.12
N MET A 170 -14.09 -9.67 1.09
CA MET A 170 -13.67 -9.68 2.51
C MET A 170 -12.43 -10.54 2.73
N LEU A 171 -12.36 -11.71 2.12
CA LEU A 171 -11.15 -12.54 2.18
C LEU A 171 -9.94 -11.84 1.56
N SER A 172 -10.12 -11.05 0.49
CA SER A 172 -9.03 -10.24 -0.08
C SER A 172 -8.50 -9.19 0.92
N PHE A 173 -9.39 -8.52 1.66
CA PHE A 173 -9.00 -7.53 2.67
C PHE A 173 -8.32 -8.14 3.90
N GLN A 174 -8.59 -9.40 4.20
CA GLN A 174 -8.09 -10.10 5.37
C GLN A 174 -6.91 -11.04 5.05
N THR A 175 -6.43 -11.08 3.80
CA THR A 175 -5.28 -11.90 3.37
C THR A 175 -3.98 -11.13 3.57
N GLY A 176 -3.08 -11.67 4.38
CA GLY A 176 -1.80 -11.03 4.69
C GLY A 176 -1.92 -9.78 5.55
N SER A 177 -0.79 -9.18 5.89
CA SER A 177 -0.76 -7.93 6.67
C SER A 177 -1.29 -6.77 5.84
N SER A 178 -2.18 -5.98 6.45
CA SER A 178 -2.60 -4.72 5.87
C SER A 178 -1.44 -3.72 5.90
N GLY A 179 -0.99 -3.26 4.74
CA GLY A 179 -0.04 -2.15 4.66
C GLY A 179 -0.61 -0.80 5.12
N ASP A 180 -1.90 -0.75 5.48
CA ASP A 180 -2.59 0.44 5.97
C ASP A 180 -2.89 0.27 7.47
N SER A 181 -2.27 1.10 8.30
CA SER A 181 -2.46 1.11 9.77
C SER A 181 -3.88 1.43 10.22
N LEU A 182 -4.74 1.91 9.32
CA LEU A 182 -6.15 2.21 9.60
C LEU A 182 -7.09 1.02 9.35
N ILE A 183 -6.61 -0.03 8.68
CA ILE A 183 -7.41 -1.22 8.38
C ILE A 183 -6.86 -2.38 9.19
N LEU A 184 -7.66 -2.84 10.16
CA LEU A 184 -7.31 -4.00 10.96
C LEU A 184 -7.53 -5.28 10.13
N SER A 185 -6.42 -5.96 9.77
CA SER A 185 -6.43 -7.24 9.07
C SER A 185 -6.34 -8.40 10.06
N LEU A 186 -6.93 -9.54 9.71
CA LEU A 186 -6.80 -10.81 10.43
C LEU A 186 -5.54 -11.59 10.02
N ASP A 187 -4.76 -11.09 9.08
CA ASP A 187 -3.52 -11.69 8.54
C ASP A 187 -3.70 -13.18 8.12
N LEU A 188 -4.84 -13.46 7.46
CA LEU A 188 -5.14 -14.82 7.03
C LEU A 188 -4.11 -15.31 6.00
N PRO A 189 -3.56 -16.53 6.19
CA PRO A 189 -2.57 -17.05 5.26
C PRO A 189 -3.12 -17.25 3.85
N ALA A 190 -2.40 -16.74 2.84
CA ALA A 190 -2.77 -16.82 1.42
C ALA A 190 -3.05 -18.25 0.95
N LYS A 191 -2.34 -19.26 1.49
CA LYS A 191 -2.55 -20.68 1.20
C LYS A 191 -3.98 -21.17 1.45
N PHE A 192 -4.74 -20.53 2.33
CA PHE A 192 -6.14 -20.85 2.61
C PHE A 192 -7.10 -19.91 1.86
N THR A 193 -6.76 -18.63 1.77
CA THR A 193 -7.66 -17.63 1.19
C THR A 193 -7.70 -17.70 -0.35
N LEU A 194 -6.59 -18.00 -1.03
CA LEU A 194 -6.56 -18.12 -2.49
C LEU A 194 -7.48 -19.24 -3.03
N PRO A 195 -7.41 -20.49 -2.52
CA PRO A 195 -8.35 -21.54 -2.95
C PRO A 195 -9.80 -21.18 -2.63
N ALA A 196 -10.08 -20.62 -1.46
CA ALA A 196 -11.43 -20.20 -1.08
C ALA A 196 -11.99 -19.12 -2.02
N ARG A 197 -11.18 -18.13 -2.38
CA ARG A 197 -11.55 -17.07 -3.34
C ARG A 197 -11.81 -17.64 -4.73
N THR A 198 -11.04 -18.62 -5.19
CA THR A 198 -11.26 -19.32 -6.46
C THR A 198 -12.62 -20.03 -6.49
N VAL A 199 -12.94 -20.78 -5.43
CA VAL A 199 -14.23 -21.47 -5.30
C VAL A 199 -15.39 -20.47 -5.29
N LEU A 200 -15.28 -19.37 -4.54
CA LEU A 200 -16.32 -18.34 -4.48
C LEU A 200 -16.53 -17.64 -5.83
N ALA A 201 -15.46 -17.36 -6.58
CA ALA A 201 -15.56 -16.79 -7.91
C ALA A 201 -16.26 -17.74 -8.89
N ALA A 202 -15.87 -19.02 -8.90
CA ALA A 202 -16.50 -20.04 -9.73
C ALA A 202 -18.00 -20.23 -9.35
N PHE A 203 -18.30 -20.24 -8.06
CA PHE A 203 -19.67 -20.32 -7.55
C PHE A 203 -20.52 -19.12 -7.99
N PHE A 204 -19.97 -17.89 -7.90
CA PHE A 204 -20.66 -16.68 -8.37
C PHE A 204 -21.04 -16.82 -9.85
N VAL A 205 -20.07 -17.15 -10.72
CA VAL A 205 -20.30 -17.28 -12.16
C VAL A 205 -21.30 -18.40 -12.47
N GLY A 206 -21.12 -19.56 -11.87
CA GLY A 206 -21.98 -20.73 -12.09
C GLY A 206 -23.42 -20.51 -11.64
N SER A 207 -23.62 -20.04 -10.40
CA SER A 207 -24.96 -19.89 -9.84
C SER A 207 -25.73 -18.71 -10.44
N SER A 208 -25.07 -17.56 -10.67
CA SER A 208 -25.71 -16.43 -11.33
C SER A 208 -25.97 -16.70 -12.82
N GLY A 209 -25.05 -17.36 -13.52
CA GLY A 209 -25.22 -17.78 -14.90
C GLY A 209 -26.39 -18.73 -15.06
N TRP A 210 -26.46 -19.78 -14.22
CA TRP A 210 -27.59 -20.70 -14.21
C TRP A 210 -28.94 -19.98 -14.01
N ALA A 211 -29.01 -19.10 -12.99
CA ALA A 211 -30.24 -18.36 -12.69
C ALA A 211 -30.66 -17.43 -13.85
N LEU A 212 -29.73 -16.72 -14.47
CA LEU A 212 -30.02 -15.85 -15.62
C LEU A 212 -30.50 -16.66 -16.86
N VAL A 213 -29.87 -17.80 -17.15
CA VAL A 213 -30.30 -18.69 -18.24
C VAL A 213 -31.67 -19.27 -17.96
N SER A 214 -31.94 -19.70 -16.72
CA SER A 214 -33.28 -20.21 -16.29
C SER A 214 -34.34 -19.13 -16.49
N LEU A 215 -34.09 -17.92 -16.02
CA LEU A 215 -35.00 -16.78 -16.21
C LEU A 215 -35.25 -16.47 -17.68
N ALA A 216 -34.18 -16.47 -18.51
CA ALA A 216 -34.28 -16.16 -19.95
C ALA A 216 -35.08 -17.23 -20.72
N ARG A 217 -34.98 -18.51 -20.33
CA ARG A 217 -35.74 -19.60 -20.93
C ARG A 217 -37.25 -19.47 -20.66
N ARG A 218 -37.63 -18.92 -19.51
CA ARG A 218 -39.03 -18.70 -19.12
C ARG A 218 -39.61 -17.39 -19.62
N SER A 219 -38.76 -16.48 -20.16
CA SER A 219 -39.20 -15.16 -20.61
C SER A 219 -38.54 -14.77 -21.94
N SER A 220 -37.62 -13.88 -21.89
CA SER A 220 -36.76 -13.47 -23.02
C SER A 220 -35.48 -12.83 -22.52
N TRP A 221 -34.40 -12.87 -23.29
CA TRP A 221 -33.15 -12.18 -22.98
C TRP A 221 -33.34 -10.66 -22.83
N ARG A 222 -34.28 -10.06 -23.57
CA ARG A 222 -34.59 -8.62 -23.43
C ARG A 222 -35.17 -8.28 -22.06
N ALA A 223 -36.00 -9.14 -21.50
CA ALA A 223 -36.57 -8.94 -20.16
C ALA A 223 -35.55 -9.17 -19.03
N VAL A 224 -34.58 -10.05 -19.28
CA VAL A 224 -33.51 -10.39 -18.30
C VAL A 224 -32.29 -9.45 -18.41
N LEU A 225 -32.18 -8.66 -19.47
CA LEU A 225 -31.02 -7.79 -19.75
C LEU A 225 -30.63 -6.87 -18.56
N PRO A 226 -31.55 -6.18 -17.84
CA PRO A 226 -31.18 -5.39 -16.68
C PRO A 226 -30.58 -6.23 -15.55
N ALA A 227 -31.13 -7.43 -15.31
CA ALA A 227 -30.61 -8.35 -14.30
C ALA A 227 -29.22 -8.87 -14.66
N ALA A 228 -29.01 -9.24 -15.93
CA ALA A 228 -27.70 -9.66 -16.45
C ALA A 228 -26.64 -8.53 -16.33
N THR A 229 -27.04 -7.30 -16.66
CA THR A 229 -26.16 -6.13 -16.52
C THR A 229 -25.76 -5.92 -15.05
N LEU A 230 -26.70 -6.06 -14.10
CA LEU A 230 -26.40 -5.91 -12.67
C LEU A 230 -25.50 -7.04 -12.12
N VAL A 231 -25.66 -8.27 -12.61
CA VAL A 231 -24.74 -9.38 -12.31
C VAL A 231 -23.33 -9.07 -12.85
N SER A 232 -23.24 -8.57 -14.08
CA SER A 232 -21.96 -8.14 -14.67
C SER A 232 -21.33 -6.99 -13.89
N THR A 233 -22.12 -6.01 -13.46
CA THR A 233 -21.68 -4.90 -12.62
C THR A 233 -21.15 -5.41 -11.27
N GLN A 234 -21.85 -6.35 -10.62
CA GLN A 234 -21.40 -6.97 -9.37
C GLN A 234 -20.08 -7.70 -9.56
N PHE A 235 -19.91 -8.43 -10.67
CA PHE A 235 -18.65 -9.08 -11.02
C PHE A 235 -17.51 -8.07 -11.17
N LEU A 236 -17.73 -7.02 -11.97
CA LEU A 236 -16.73 -5.98 -12.22
C LEU A 236 -16.31 -5.25 -10.94
N TRP A 237 -17.25 -4.99 -10.04
CA TRP A 237 -16.97 -4.22 -8.83
C TRP A 237 -16.22 -5.01 -7.76
N PHE A 238 -16.50 -6.30 -7.62
CA PHE A 238 -16.04 -7.06 -6.45
C PHE A 238 -15.18 -8.28 -6.76
N LEU A 239 -15.33 -8.87 -7.96
CA LEU A 239 -14.60 -10.10 -8.28
C LEU A 239 -13.42 -9.85 -9.22
N LEU A 240 -13.55 -8.90 -10.17
CA LEU A 240 -12.57 -8.73 -11.23
C LEU A 240 -11.13 -8.54 -10.72
N PRO A 241 -10.83 -7.67 -9.72
CA PRO A 241 -9.47 -7.53 -9.21
C PRO A 241 -8.91 -8.84 -8.64
N GLY A 242 -9.70 -9.55 -7.84
CA GLY A 242 -9.31 -10.82 -7.28
C GLY A 242 -9.14 -11.93 -8.32
N VAL A 243 -9.94 -11.91 -9.39
CA VAL A 243 -9.79 -12.85 -10.52
C VAL A 243 -8.51 -12.55 -11.31
N ILE A 244 -8.19 -11.26 -11.55
CA ILE A 244 -6.93 -10.87 -12.19
C ILE A 244 -5.74 -11.33 -11.36
N GLU A 245 -5.77 -11.15 -10.04
CA GLU A 245 -4.74 -11.63 -9.12
C GLU A 245 -4.58 -13.15 -9.19
N LEU A 246 -5.70 -13.91 -9.12
CA LEU A 246 -5.69 -15.37 -9.21
C LEU A 246 -5.12 -15.87 -10.54
N MET A 247 -5.36 -15.16 -11.66
CA MET A 247 -4.90 -15.57 -12.99
C MET A 247 -3.47 -15.13 -13.29
N SER A 248 -3.04 -13.97 -12.81
CA SER A 248 -1.75 -13.36 -13.15
C SER A 248 -0.67 -13.59 -12.09
N GLY A 249 -1.05 -14.00 -10.87
CA GLY A 249 -0.16 -14.06 -9.71
C GLY A 249 0.33 -12.68 -9.24
N LYS A 250 -0.17 -11.58 -9.84
CA LYS A 250 0.20 -10.21 -9.45
C LYS A 250 -0.87 -9.64 -8.56
N GLU A 251 -0.46 -9.13 -7.41
CA GLU A 251 -1.36 -8.44 -6.49
C GLU A 251 -1.99 -7.21 -7.16
N VAL A 252 -3.33 -7.17 -7.15
CA VAL A 252 -4.10 -6.00 -7.59
C VAL A 252 -4.61 -5.30 -6.33
N PRO A 253 -4.06 -4.14 -5.95
CA PRO A 253 -4.44 -3.45 -4.73
C PRO A 253 -5.93 -3.11 -4.73
N GLN A 254 -6.71 -3.84 -3.96
CA GLN A 254 -8.17 -3.66 -3.84
C GLN A 254 -8.52 -2.24 -3.40
N THR A 255 -7.72 -1.66 -2.50
CA THR A 255 -7.91 -0.29 -2.02
C THR A 255 -7.79 0.75 -3.15
N ARG A 256 -6.88 0.57 -4.10
CA ARG A 256 -6.76 1.46 -5.28
C ARG A 256 -7.92 1.31 -6.25
N TYR A 257 -8.44 0.08 -6.39
CA TYR A 257 -9.53 -0.22 -7.28
C TYR A 257 -10.89 0.21 -6.69
N SER A 258 -11.10 0.01 -5.40
CA SER A 258 -12.38 0.25 -4.73
C SER A 258 -12.54 1.64 -4.15
N SER A 259 -11.46 2.27 -3.64
CA SER A 259 -11.56 3.57 -3.00
C SER A 259 -11.86 4.69 -4.01
N GLY A 260 -12.96 5.38 -3.80
CA GLY A 260 -13.42 6.51 -4.61
C GLY A 260 -14.22 6.10 -5.85
N ILE A 261 -13.74 5.14 -6.67
CA ILE A 261 -14.42 4.75 -7.92
C ILE A 261 -15.75 4.06 -7.62
N LEU A 262 -15.75 3.00 -6.80
CA LEU A 262 -16.97 2.28 -6.47
C LEU A 262 -17.96 3.18 -5.73
N ALA A 263 -17.48 4.08 -4.89
CA ALA A 263 -18.34 5.07 -4.23
C ALA A 263 -19.05 5.97 -5.23
N VAL A 264 -18.37 6.45 -6.26
CA VAL A 264 -19.00 7.27 -7.33
C VAL A 264 -20.00 6.45 -8.14
N LEU A 265 -19.65 5.21 -8.51
CA LEU A 265 -20.53 4.32 -9.28
C LEU A 265 -21.81 3.99 -8.51
N HIS A 266 -21.68 3.58 -7.26
CA HIS A 266 -22.78 3.31 -6.35
C HIS A 266 -23.66 4.57 -6.14
N SER A 267 -23.04 5.70 -5.86
CA SER A 267 -23.74 6.96 -5.62
C SER A 267 -24.54 7.42 -6.82
N THR A 268 -24.01 7.23 -8.02
CA THR A 268 -24.72 7.57 -9.26
C THR A 268 -25.98 6.72 -9.44
N GLN A 269 -25.90 5.41 -9.19
CA GLN A 269 -27.08 4.52 -9.17
C GLN A 269 -28.10 4.99 -8.12
N TYR A 270 -27.61 5.34 -6.93
CA TYR A 270 -28.48 5.77 -5.83
C TYR A 270 -29.21 7.08 -6.15
N LEU A 271 -28.51 8.08 -6.67
CA LEU A 271 -29.10 9.33 -7.10
C LEU A 271 -30.12 9.15 -8.23
N TRP A 272 -29.86 8.21 -9.14
CA TRP A 272 -30.78 7.85 -10.21
C TRP A 272 -32.13 7.34 -9.63
N ILE A 273 -32.12 6.38 -8.71
CA ILE A 273 -33.35 5.81 -8.15
C ILE A 273 -34.05 6.78 -7.18
N THR A 274 -33.30 7.51 -6.34
CA THR A 274 -33.87 8.45 -5.38
C THR A 274 -34.53 9.65 -6.07
N SER A 275 -33.94 10.16 -7.15
CA SER A 275 -34.53 11.24 -7.95
C SER A 275 -35.85 10.82 -8.59
N TYR A 276 -35.93 9.61 -9.12
CA TYR A 276 -37.20 9.06 -9.63
C TYR A 276 -38.24 8.93 -8.54
N PHE A 277 -37.85 8.36 -7.41
CA PHE A 277 -38.76 8.18 -6.28
C PHE A 277 -39.30 9.52 -5.80
N GLN A 278 -38.44 10.51 -5.59
CA GLN A 278 -38.82 11.84 -5.12
C GLN A 278 -39.74 12.57 -6.12
N ALA A 279 -39.45 12.45 -7.42
CA ALA A 279 -40.33 13.03 -8.44
C ALA A 279 -41.72 12.40 -8.44
N LYS A 280 -41.83 11.10 -8.25
CA LYS A 280 -43.12 10.42 -8.14
C LYS A 280 -43.88 10.77 -6.88
N GLU A 281 -43.19 10.83 -5.76
CA GLU A 281 -43.78 11.19 -4.46
C GLU A 281 -44.33 12.62 -4.51
N ALA A 282 -43.55 13.57 -5.03
CA ALA A 282 -44.01 14.94 -5.20
C ALA A 282 -45.24 15.04 -6.10
N ARG A 283 -45.30 14.28 -7.20
CA ARG A 283 -46.48 14.24 -8.09
C ARG A 283 -47.70 13.64 -7.39
N ALA A 284 -47.51 12.58 -6.63
CA ALA A 284 -48.57 11.93 -5.86
C ALA A 284 -49.14 12.87 -4.77
N ALA A 285 -48.30 13.71 -4.18
CA ALA A 285 -48.68 14.74 -3.23
C ALA A 285 -49.24 16.04 -3.87
N GLY A 286 -49.42 16.08 -5.20
CA GLY A 286 -49.92 17.26 -5.90
C GLY A 286 -48.96 18.47 -5.88
N SER A 287 -47.71 18.30 -5.57
CA SER A 287 -46.72 19.37 -5.48
C SER A 287 -46.34 19.92 -6.85
N THR A 288 -46.66 21.19 -7.11
CA THR A 288 -46.26 21.93 -8.32
C THR A 288 -44.87 22.57 -8.18
N SER A 289 -44.33 22.65 -6.96
CA SER A 289 -43.07 23.32 -6.65
C SER A 289 -41.81 22.42 -6.81
N TRP A 290 -41.97 21.09 -7.01
CA TRP A 290 -40.86 20.19 -7.18
C TRP A 290 -40.18 20.42 -8.52
N SER A 291 -38.82 20.52 -8.47
CA SER A 291 -38.02 20.55 -9.70
C SER A 291 -36.72 19.82 -9.45
N PHE A 292 -36.25 19.07 -10.45
CA PHE A 292 -35.00 18.31 -10.37
C PHE A 292 -33.78 19.21 -10.03
N PRO A 293 -33.59 20.38 -10.65
CA PRO A 293 -32.46 21.25 -10.29
C PRO A 293 -32.49 21.71 -8.83
N LYS A 294 -33.63 22.08 -8.29
CA LYS A 294 -33.74 22.48 -6.87
C LYS A 294 -33.39 21.32 -5.94
N TYR A 295 -33.87 20.14 -6.26
CA TYR A 295 -33.56 18.93 -5.50
C TYR A 295 -32.04 18.65 -5.52
N MET A 296 -31.41 18.66 -6.69
CA MET A 296 -29.95 18.43 -6.82
C MET A 296 -29.13 19.50 -6.10
N VAL A 297 -29.47 20.78 -6.20
CA VAL A 297 -28.80 21.86 -5.44
C VAL A 297 -28.88 21.59 -3.93
N THR A 298 -30.07 21.18 -3.45
CA THR A 298 -30.25 20.83 -2.02
C THR A 298 -29.33 19.64 -1.63
N LEU A 299 -29.25 18.63 -2.47
CA LEU A 299 -28.42 17.47 -2.18
C LEU A 299 -26.91 17.80 -2.23
N VAL A 300 -26.49 18.60 -3.21
CA VAL A 300 -25.08 19.04 -3.31
C VAL A 300 -24.70 19.91 -2.12
N ALA A 301 -25.48 20.94 -1.81
CA ALA A 301 -25.20 21.84 -0.70
C ALA A 301 -25.22 21.09 0.66
N GLY A 302 -26.20 20.22 0.87
CA GLY A 302 -26.30 19.42 2.08
C GLY A 302 -25.19 18.37 2.17
N GLY A 303 -24.81 17.77 1.06
CA GLY A 303 -23.68 16.85 0.99
C GLY A 303 -22.36 17.54 1.35
N ILE A 304 -22.10 18.73 0.82
CA ILE A 304 -20.96 19.56 1.20
C ILE A 304 -21.00 19.87 2.71
N ALA A 305 -22.17 20.24 3.24
CA ALA A 305 -22.33 20.53 4.67
C ALA A 305 -22.04 19.32 5.57
N LEU A 306 -22.29 18.10 5.11
CA LEU A 306 -22.02 16.88 5.86
C LEU A 306 -20.53 16.53 5.93
N PHE A 307 -19.76 16.78 4.86
CA PHE A 307 -18.40 16.23 4.73
C PHE A 307 -17.30 17.27 4.91
N ILE A 308 -17.51 18.54 4.54
CA ILE A 308 -16.42 19.51 4.47
C ILE A 308 -16.26 20.33 5.76
N PRO A 309 -17.27 21.02 6.29
CA PRO A 309 -17.08 21.86 7.47
C PRO A 309 -16.64 21.10 8.72
N GLY A 310 -17.21 19.92 8.93
CA GLY A 310 -16.95 19.12 10.13
C GLY A 310 -15.47 18.84 10.38
N PRO A 311 -14.73 18.19 9.46
CA PRO A 311 -13.30 17.94 9.59
C PRO A 311 -12.46 19.20 9.78
N TRP A 312 -12.77 20.27 9.03
CA TRP A 312 -12.07 21.56 9.14
C TRP A 312 -12.26 22.20 10.52
N ILE A 313 -13.49 22.19 11.05
CA ILE A 313 -13.80 22.71 12.39
C ILE A 313 -13.16 21.85 13.47
N ALA A 314 -13.31 20.52 13.36
CA ALA A 314 -12.76 19.58 14.34
C ALA A 314 -11.23 19.70 14.44
N SER A 315 -10.53 19.76 13.32
CA SER A 315 -9.07 19.92 13.30
C SER A 315 -8.62 21.23 13.95
N ARG A 316 -9.40 22.30 13.85
CA ARG A 316 -9.08 23.60 14.45
C ARG A 316 -9.46 23.69 15.93
N VAL A 317 -10.64 23.17 16.30
CA VAL A 317 -11.19 23.30 17.65
C VAL A 317 -10.52 22.31 18.61
N PHE A 318 -10.32 21.07 18.18
CA PHE A 318 -9.69 20.02 18.99
C PHE A 318 -8.19 19.91 18.77
N HIS A 319 -7.60 20.76 17.91
CA HIS A 319 -6.20 20.62 17.46
C HIS A 319 -5.86 19.22 16.92
N ALA A 320 -6.89 18.53 16.41
CA ALA A 320 -6.77 17.18 15.90
C ALA A 320 -6.22 17.17 14.46
N ASP A 321 -5.63 16.05 14.06
CA ASP A 321 -5.20 15.84 12.69
C ASP A 321 -6.37 15.95 11.71
N PHE A 322 -6.21 16.78 10.68
CA PHE A 322 -7.23 16.98 9.66
C PHE A 322 -7.55 15.69 8.88
N ALA A 323 -6.52 14.91 8.53
CA ALA A 323 -6.71 13.65 7.82
C ALA A 323 -7.49 12.64 8.68
N ALA A 324 -7.17 12.52 9.96
CA ALA A 324 -7.90 11.67 10.89
C ALA A 324 -9.34 12.16 11.10
N SER A 325 -9.55 13.49 11.21
CA SER A 325 -10.89 14.08 11.30
C SER A 325 -11.71 13.80 10.05
N PHE A 326 -11.14 13.97 8.86
CA PHE A 326 -11.82 13.69 7.59
C PHE A 326 -12.23 12.21 7.49
N LEU A 327 -11.35 11.28 7.86
CA LEU A 327 -11.65 9.85 7.87
C LEU A 327 -12.72 9.49 8.90
N THR A 328 -12.67 10.10 10.09
CA THR A 328 -13.68 9.91 11.13
C THR A 328 -15.06 10.34 10.63
N PHE A 329 -15.20 11.57 10.11
CA PHE A 329 -16.46 12.06 9.56
C PHE A 329 -16.94 11.20 8.40
N THR A 330 -16.04 10.83 7.49
CA THR A 330 -16.37 9.95 6.36
C THR A 330 -16.92 8.61 6.84
N ALA A 331 -16.25 7.95 7.77
CA ALA A 331 -16.69 6.66 8.29
C ALA A 331 -18.05 6.76 9.00
N LEU A 332 -18.24 7.76 9.85
CA LEU A 332 -19.48 7.91 10.63
C LEU A 332 -20.68 8.27 9.76
N VAL A 333 -20.50 9.18 8.80
CA VAL A 333 -21.57 9.54 7.84
C VAL A 333 -21.97 8.32 7.00
N ASN A 334 -20.98 7.52 6.55
CA ASN A 334 -21.24 6.28 5.84
C ASN A 334 -21.98 5.25 6.70
N LEU A 335 -21.53 5.00 7.92
CA LEU A 335 -22.20 4.06 8.83
C LEU A 335 -23.63 4.49 9.13
N HIS A 336 -23.86 5.79 9.37
CA HIS A 336 -25.20 6.32 9.55
C HIS A 336 -26.08 6.08 8.31
N HIS A 337 -25.54 6.35 7.13
CA HIS A 337 -26.22 6.13 5.86
C HIS A 337 -26.58 4.65 5.66
N PHE A 338 -25.65 3.71 5.88
CA PHE A 338 -25.90 2.28 5.70
C PHE A 338 -27.03 1.76 6.60
N LEU A 339 -27.02 2.19 7.86
CA LEU A 339 -28.04 1.84 8.83
C LEU A 339 -29.41 2.42 8.46
N LEU A 340 -29.44 3.70 8.10
CA LEU A 340 -30.66 4.40 7.75
C LEU A 340 -31.24 3.90 6.43
N ASP A 341 -30.39 3.70 5.44
CA ASP A 341 -30.78 3.20 4.11
C ASP A 341 -31.35 1.78 4.18
N GLY A 342 -30.73 0.90 4.98
CA GLY A 342 -31.27 -0.45 5.28
C GLY A 342 -32.63 -0.44 5.98
N ALA A 343 -32.97 0.64 6.69
CA ALA A 343 -34.27 0.82 7.31
C ALA A 343 -35.31 1.38 6.33
N ILE A 344 -34.91 2.28 5.45
CA ILE A 344 -35.80 3.01 4.52
C ILE A 344 -36.20 2.16 3.32
N TRP A 345 -35.23 1.53 2.62
CA TRP A 345 -35.46 0.88 1.33
C TRP A 345 -35.93 -0.58 1.46
N LYS A 346 -37.14 -0.81 1.99
CA LYS A 346 -37.72 -2.15 2.07
C LYS A 346 -38.82 -2.31 1.02
N LEU A 347 -38.59 -3.13 -0.02
CA LEU A 347 -39.59 -3.45 -1.06
C LEU A 347 -40.84 -4.19 -0.51
N ARG A 348 -40.86 -4.60 0.75
CA ARG A 348 -42.02 -5.07 1.45
C ARG A 348 -42.91 -3.97 2.03
N ASP A 349 -42.38 -2.72 2.11
CA ASP A 349 -43.20 -1.54 2.44
C ASP A 349 -44.10 -1.25 1.23
N SER A 350 -45.41 -1.22 1.46
CA SER A 350 -46.45 -1.07 0.41
C SER A 350 -46.26 0.23 -0.39
N ARG A 351 -45.95 1.33 0.30
CA ARG A 351 -45.70 2.64 -0.31
C ARG A 351 -44.49 2.62 -1.25
N ILE A 352 -43.40 2.03 -0.81
CA ILE A 352 -42.18 1.93 -1.63
C ILE A 352 -42.44 1.02 -2.83
N ALA A 353 -43.08 -0.13 -2.59
CA ALA A 353 -43.42 -1.09 -3.64
C ALA A 353 -44.38 -0.48 -4.66
N SER A 354 -45.42 0.27 -4.24
CA SER A 354 -46.38 0.91 -5.16
C SER A 354 -45.70 1.95 -6.05
N LEU A 355 -44.84 2.80 -5.51
CA LEU A 355 -44.12 3.84 -6.26
C LEU A 355 -43.06 3.25 -7.23
N LEU A 356 -42.27 2.27 -6.78
CA LEU A 356 -41.20 1.68 -7.59
C LEU A 356 -41.72 0.67 -8.61
N LEU A 357 -42.74 -0.13 -8.27
CA LEU A 357 -43.24 -1.20 -9.12
C LEU A 357 -44.48 -0.80 -9.95
N ASN A 358 -44.92 0.45 -9.89
CA ASN A 358 -46.14 0.96 -10.57
C ASN A 358 -47.41 0.16 -10.22
N LYS A 359 -47.52 -0.38 -9.01
CA LYS A 359 -48.76 -0.99 -8.53
C LYS A 359 -49.73 0.12 -8.08
N ARG A 360 -51.01 0.05 -8.48
CA ARG A 360 -52.03 0.92 -7.88
C ARG A 360 -52.24 0.44 -6.44
N ASP A 361 -52.02 1.34 -5.49
CA ASP A 361 -52.37 1.10 -4.09
C ASP A 361 -53.88 1.41 -3.95
N PRO A 362 -54.68 0.49 -3.43
CA PRO A 362 -56.13 0.74 -3.21
C PRO A 362 -56.41 1.79 -2.11
N GLN A 363 -55.40 2.15 -1.31
CA GLN A 363 -55.52 3.05 -0.17
C GLN A 363 -54.36 4.05 -0.13
N THR A 364 -54.40 5.01 -1.04
CA THR A 364 -53.64 6.25 -0.79
C THR A 364 -54.56 7.16 0.02
N GLU A 365 -54.72 6.89 1.30
CA GLU A 365 -55.09 7.92 2.24
C GLU A 365 -54.02 9.00 2.17
N VAL A 366 -54.40 10.15 1.65
CA VAL A 366 -53.62 11.39 1.73
C VAL A 366 -53.48 11.67 3.23
N ALA A 367 -52.36 11.27 3.81
CA ALA A 367 -52.02 11.68 5.16
C ALA A 367 -51.92 13.20 5.12
N GLU A 368 -52.91 13.89 5.64
CA GLU A 368 -52.84 15.30 5.92
C GLU A 368 -51.51 15.58 6.64
N SER A 369 -50.65 16.37 6.04
CA SER A 369 -49.42 16.82 6.65
C SER A 369 -49.77 17.61 7.90
N SER A 370 -49.86 16.94 9.04
CA SER A 370 -49.85 17.64 10.32
C SER A 370 -48.52 18.38 10.39
N ARG A 371 -48.58 19.68 10.21
CA ARG A 371 -47.45 20.61 10.48
C ARG A 371 -47.14 20.53 11.97
N GLY A 372 -46.46 19.49 12.40
CA GLY A 372 -45.84 19.44 13.70
C GLY A 372 -44.76 20.49 13.75
N ASN A 373 -44.94 21.44 14.65
CA ASN A 373 -44.01 22.50 14.96
C ASN A 373 -42.64 21.92 15.39
N ILE A 374 -41.73 21.71 14.46
CA ILE A 374 -40.29 21.96 14.76
C ILE A 374 -40.21 23.50 14.68
N ALA A 375 -40.81 24.13 15.69
CA ALA A 375 -41.05 25.55 15.72
C ALA A 375 -39.75 26.28 15.98
N GLY A 376 -39.40 27.16 15.13
CA GLY A 376 -38.37 28.16 15.27
C GLY A 376 -37.32 28.09 14.14
N ILE A 377 -36.27 27.26 14.27
CA ILE A 377 -35.13 27.23 13.33
C ILE A 377 -35.54 26.63 11.97
N GLY A 378 -36.33 25.54 11.98
CA GLY A 378 -36.80 24.91 10.75
C GLY A 378 -37.71 25.83 9.92
N HIS A 379 -38.62 26.57 10.57
CA HIS A 379 -39.50 27.51 9.89
C HIS A 379 -38.75 28.74 9.34
N TRP A 380 -37.71 29.19 10.06
CA TRP A 380 -36.83 30.26 9.62
C TRP A 380 -35.99 29.85 8.38
N LEU A 381 -35.46 28.63 8.36
CA LEU A 381 -34.73 28.09 7.22
C LEU A 381 -35.62 27.74 6.02
N THR A 382 -36.87 27.30 6.23
CA THR A 382 -37.80 26.90 5.16
C THR A 382 -38.77 28.00 4.75
N GLY A 383 -38.84 29.09 5.49
CA GLY A 383 -39.76 30.21 5.25
C GLY A 383 -39.60 30.87 3.88
N SER A 384 -40.70 31.45 3.41
CA SER A 384 -40.77 32.17 2.10
C SER A 384 -40.31 33.62 2.17
N THR A 385 -39.87 34.10 3.35
CA THR A 385 -39.46 35.50 3.55
C THR A 385 -38.21 35.84 2.74
N ALA A 386 -38.06 37.12 2.37
CA ALA A 386 -36.86 37.59 1.68
C ALA A 386 -35.58 37.32 2.51
N ALA A 387 -35.65 37.53 3.83
CA ALA A 387 -34.53 37.26 4.75
C ALA A 387 -34.13 35.78 4.77
N ALA A 388 -35.10 34.86 4.81
CA ALA A 388 -34.82 33.43 4.76
C ALA A 388 -34.22 33.00 3.40
N ARG A 389 -34.62 33.64 2.30
CA ARG A 389 -34.02 33.41 0.98
C ARG A 389 -32.57 33.88 0.92
N VAL A 390 -32.29 35.12 1.38
CA VAL A 390 -30.94 35.67 1.42
C VAL A 390 -30.01 34.80 2.28
N LEU A 391 -30.46 34.37 3.45
CA LEU A 391 -29.69 33.50 4.32
C LEU A 391 -29.36 32.14 3.66
N ARG A 392 -30.35 31.51 3.01
CA ARG A 392 -30.11 30.24 2.29
C ARG A 392 -29.11 30.42 1.14
N ILE A 393 -29.25 31.48 0.36
CA ILE A 393 -28.28 31.77 -0.71
C ILE A 393 -26.90 32.02 -0.11
N GLY A 394 -26.80 32.82 0.95
CA GLY A 394 -25.56 33.10 1.67
C GLY A 394 -24.92 31.80 2.22
N ALA A 395 -25.72 30.93 2.82
CA ALA A 395 -25.23 29.62 3.31
C ALA A 395 -24.74 28.73 2.17
N VAL A 396 -25.46 28.65 1.06
CA VAL A 396 -25.02 27.87 -0.12
C VAL A 396 -23.73 28.44 -0.70
N VAL A 397 -23.61 29.75 -0.84
CA VAL A 397 -22.41 30.43 -1.32
C VAL A 397 -21.23 30.14 -0.38
N LEU A 398 -21.44 30.28 0.94
CA LEU A 398 -20.40 29.96 1.93
C LEU A 398 -19.90 28.49 1.81
N LEU A 399 -20.83 27.54 1.69
CA LEU A 399 -20.50 26.13 1.52
C LEU A 399 -19.73 25.87 0.22
N LEU A 400 -20.13 26.53 -0.89
CA LEU A 400 -19.41 26.39 -2.16
C LEU A 400 -18.01 27.00 -2.10
N VAL A 401 -17.85 28.17 -1.45
CA VAL A 401 -16.52 28.76 -1.21
C VAL A 401 -15.66 27.82 -0.35
N TRP A 402 -16.23 27.26 0.71
CA TRP A 402 -15.51 26.31 1.56
C TRP A 402 -15.11 25.06 0.80
N ALA A 403 -16.04 24.50 0.01
CA ALA A 403 -15.73 23.38 -0.87
C ALA A 403 -14.61 23.71 -1.87
N GLY A 404 -14.62 24.93 -2.43
CA GLY A 404 -13.55 25.41 -3.31
C GLY A 404 -12.19 25.47 -2.59
N LEU A 405 -12.13 25.98 -1.37
CA LEU A 405 -10.91 26.02 -0.55
C LEU A 405 -10.42 24.60 -0.21
N ASP A 406 -11.33 23.69 0.11
CA ASP A 406 -11.03 22.29 0.38
C ASP A 406 -10.44 21.58 -0.85
N GLN A 407 -11.04 21.80 -2.04
CA GLN A 407 -10.50 21.25 -3.29
C GLN A 407 -9.13 21.84 -3.65
N ILE A 408 -8.89 23.12 -3.40
CA ILE A 408 -7.60 23.78 -3.59
C ILE A 408 -6.56 23.21 -2.63
N HIS A 409 -6.93 23.00 -1.36
CA HIS A 409 -6.07 22.35 -0.37
C HIS A 409 -5.69 20.95 -0.83
N PHE A 410 -6.68 20.13 -1.20
CA PHE A 410 -6.44 18.77 -1.70
C PHE A 410 -5.55 18.74 -2.94
N TYR A 411 -5.76 19.65 -3.89
CA TYR A 411 -4.94 19.77 -5.09
C TYR A 411 -3.48 20.08 -4.73
N TRP A 412 -3.22 21.12 -3.92
CA TRP A 412 -1.85 21.46 -3.52
C TRP A 412 -1.18 20.37 -2.67
N ALA A 413 -1.97 19.67 -1.89
CA ALA A 413 -1.46 18.58 -1.05
C ALA A 413 -1.07 17.32 -1.85
N ASN A 414 -1.76 17.03 -2.98
CA ASN A 414 -1.65 15.71 -3.60
C ASN A 414 -1.17 15.69 -5.05
N VAL A 415 -1.35 16.79 -5.82
CA VAL A 415 -1.06 16.75 -7.26
C VAL A 415 0.34 17.25 -7.59
N PRO A 416 0.80 18.47 -7.19
CA PRO A 416 2.15 18.91 -7.46
C PRO A 416 3.13 18.37 -6.40
N GLU A 417 4.20 17.72 -6.85
CA GLU A 417 5.28 17.27 -5.97
C GLU A 417 6.35 18.38 -5.79
N THR A 418 5.90 19.56 -5.34
CA THR A 418 6.78 20.72 -5.14
C THR A 418 6.64 21.27 -3.72
N ILE A 419 7.77 21.68 -3.14
CA ILE A 419 7.83 22.32 -1.82
C ILE A 419 6.89 23.52 -1.76
N SER A 420 6.82 24.34 -2.82
CA SER A 420 5.98 25.53 -2.85
C SER A 420 4.48 25.23 -2.77
N ALA A 421 4.00 24.18 -3.44
CA ALA A 421 2.61 23.76 -3.39
C ALA A 421 2.25 23.20 -2.00
N LEU A 422 3.11 22.32 -1.47
CA LEU A 422 2.92 21.74 -0.14
C LEU A 422 2.95 22.81 0.97
N ARG A 423 3.83 23.80 0.89
CA ARG A 423 3.84 24.96 1.81
C ARG A 423 2.53 25.78 1.71
N ARG A 424 1.91 25.91 0.53
CA ARG A 424 0.58 26.54 0.40
C ARG A 424 -0.51 25.72 1.06
N ALA A 425 -0.51 24.39 0.87
CA ALA A 425 -1.44 23.50 1.52
C ALA A 425 -1.33 23.58 3.05
N VAL A 426 -0.11 23.55 3.60
CA VAL A 426 0.16 23.72 5.04
C VAL A 426 -0.32 25.08 5.56
N ARG A 427 -0.12 26.17 4.82
CA ARG A 427 -0.66 27.48 5.24
C ARG A 427 -2.18 27.52 5.30
N LEU A 428 -2.83 26.83 4.37
CA LEU A 428 -4.29 26.73 4.33
C LEU A 428 -4.82 25.86 5.48
N ASN A 429 -4.18 24.73 5.74
CA ASN A 429 -4.47 23.84 6.86
C ASN A 429 -3.20 23.32 7.55
N PRO A 430 -2.72 23.99 8.62
CA PRO A 430 -1.50 23.57 9.32
C PRO A 430 -1.67 22.28 10.12
N ASN A 431 -2.90 21.85 10.43
CA ASN A 431 -3.18 20.65 11.21
C ASN A 431 -3.36 19.39 10.35
N ASP A 432 -2.85 19.38 9.12
CA ASP A 432 -2.84 18.20 8.27
C ASP A 432 -1.46 17.51 8.36
N SER A 433 -1.39 16.48 9.20
CA SER A 433 -0.15 15.72 9.42
C SER A 433 0.35 15.00 8.16
N SER A 434 -0.57 14.61 7.28
CA SER A 434 -0.21 13.93 6.02
C SER A 434 0.49 14.88 5.06
N VAL A 435 0.04 16.13 4.99
CA VAL A 435 0.68 17.17 4.17
C VAL A 435 2.03 17.58 4.76
N GLN A 436 2.13 17.71 6.09
CA GLN A 436 3.39 17.97 6.78
C GLN A 436 4.42 16.85 6.49
N LEU A 437 4.01 15.58 6.63
CA LEU A 437 4.86 14.43 6.32
C LEU A 437 5.32 14.43 4.86
N ARG A 438 4.43 14.76 3.92
CA ARG A 438 4.76 14.84 2.51
C ARG A 438 5.71 15.99 2.21
N LEU A 439 5.50 17.16 2.84
CA LEU A 439 6.40 18.30 2.75
C LEU A 439 7.80 17.92 3.25
N ALA A 440 7.88 17.22 4.38
CA ALA A 440 9.15 16.76 4.94
C ALA A 440 9.92 15.86 3.96
N ARG A 441 9.25 14.83 3.41
CA ARG A 441 9.88 13.90 2.46
C ARG A 441 10.35 14.58 1.18
N VAL A 442 9.57 15.53 0.66
CA VAL A 442 9.95 16.28 -0.55
C VAL A 442 11.09 17.23 -0.24
N ALA A 443 11.07 17.92 0.91
CA ALA A 443 12.17 18.81 1.34
C ALA A 443 13.47 18.01 1.51
N GLU A 444 13.41 16.83 2.16
CA GLU A 444 14.55 15.92 2.33
C GLU A 444 15.13 15.49 0.97
N ALA A 445 14.29 15.10 0.01
CA ALA A 445 14.70 14.71 -1.34
C ALA A 445 15.38 15.85 -2.12
N TYR A 446 15.06 17.11 -1.79
CA TYR A 446 15.71 18.30 -2.35
C TYR A 446 16.91 18.81 -1.51
N GLY A 447 17.30 18.10 -0.44
CA GLY A 447 18.43 18.46 0.43
C GLY A 447 18.15 19.58 1.44
N ASP A 448 16.87 20.01 1.60
CA ASP A 448 16.44 20.96 2.65
C ASP A 448 16.21 20.20 3.96
N HIS A 449 17.29 19.77 4.62
CA HIS A 449 17.24 18.92 5.81
C HIS A 449 16.58 19.63 7.00
N ASP A 450 16.85 20.92 7.20
CA ASP A 450 16.24 21.71 8.28
C ASP A 450 14.74 21.90 8.05
N GLY A 451 14.34 22.22 6.82
CA GLY A 451 12.93 22.33 6.44
C GLY A 451 12.20 20.98 6.55
N ALA A 452 12.87 19.88 6.20
CA ALA A 452 12.33 18.54 6.34
C ALA A 452 12.12 18.18 7.82
N LEU A 453 13.14 18.41 8.67
CA LEU A 453 13.08 18.13 10.10
C LEU A 453 11.95 18.91 10.78
N ALA A 454 11.83 20.21 10.48
CA ALA A 454 10.73 21.03 11.02
C ALA A 454 9.36 20.50 10.63
N ALA A 455 9.19 20.05 9.39
CA ALA A 455 7.93 19.48 8.91
C ALA A 455 7.65 18.09 9.52
N PHE A 456 8.66 17.22 9.69
CA PHE A 456 8.52 15.95 10.44
C PHE A 456 8.10 16.18 11.88
N GLN A 457 8.73 17.15 12.57
CA GLN A 457 8.38 17.51 13.93
C GLN A 457 6.93 17.97 14.04
N GLN A 458 6.46 18.81 13.12
CA GLN A 458 5.06 19.23 13.09
C GLN A 458 4.10 18.07 12.83
N ALA A 459 4.42 17.17 11.91
CA ALA A 459 3.60 15.97 11.65
C ALA A 459 3.47 15.11 12.92
N ALA A 460 4.57 14.88 13.64
CA ALA A 460 4.59 14.11 14.87
C ALA A 460 3.86 14.82 16.04
N ALA A 461 3.95 16.15 16.12
CA ALA A 461 3.25 16.94 17.13
C ALA A 461 1.71 16.93 16.94
N ILE A 462 1.24 16.93 15.67
CA ILE A 462 -0.19 16.85 15.35
C ILE A 462 -0.76 15.47 15.73
N ASN A 463 0.02 14.40 15.54
CA ASN A 463 -0.39 13.01 15.78
C ASN A 463 0.58 12.29 16.73
N PRO A 464 0.60 12.61 18.03
CA PRO A 464 1.54 12.02 18.98
C PRO A 464 1.33 10.53 19.22
N ASP A 465 0.13 10.03 18.97
CA ASP A 465 -0.21 8.60 19.13
C ASP A 465 -0.03 7.77 17.87
N LYS A 466 0.22 8.42 16.73
CA LYS A 466 0.47 7.72 15.47
C LYS A 466 1.94 7.35 15.34
N LEU A 467 2.26 6.09 15.65
CA LEU A 467 3.61 5.56 15.69
C LEU A 467 4.43 5.89 14.42
N SER A 468 3.83 5.72 13.24
CA SER A 468 4.51 6.02 11.96
C SER A 468 4.92 7.49 11.78
N MET A 469 4.24 8.44 12.42
CA MET A 469 4.65 9.86 12.41
C MET A 469 5.82 10.10 13.37
N GLN A 470 5.80 9.44 14.51
CA GLN A 470 6.90 9.49 15.50
C GLN A 470 8.18 8.90 14.91
N GLU A 471 8.08 7.75 14.25
CA GLU A 471 9.20 7.12 13.52
C GLU A 471 9.73 7.99 12.38
N ALA A 472 8.83 8.64 11.63
CA ALA A 472 9.24 9.54 10.56
C ALA A 472 10.05 10.73 11.10
N TYR A 473 9.62 11.32 12.23
CA TYR A 473 10.37 12.39 12.91
C TYR A 473 11.72 11.89 13.42
N ALA A 474 11.75 10.73 14.08
CA ALA A 474 12.98 10.14 14.59
C ALA A 474 14.00 9.87 13.45
N ARG A 475 13.55 9.36 12.31
CA ARG A 475 14.40 9.22 11.11
C ARG A 475 14.87 10.56 10.57
N GLY A 476 14.01 11.57 10.55
CA GLY A 476 14.39 12.94 10.18
C GLY A 476 15.52 13.50 11.05
N LEU A 477 15.50 13.23 12.37
CA LEU A 477 16.58 13.57 13.28
C LEU A 477 17.90 12.88 12.88
N ILE A 478 17.86 11.60 12.50
CA ILE A 478 19.04 10.86 12.04
C ILE A 478 19.61 11.48 10.76
N THR A 479 18.75 11.77 9.79
CA THR A 479 19.15 12.35 8.51
C THR A 479 19.75 13.75 8.68
N ALA A 480 19.23 14.53 9.62
CA ALA A 480 19.76 15.86 9.99
C ALA A 480 21.02 15.78 10.87
N GLY A 481 21.49 14.59 11.26
CA GLY A 481 22.68 14.41 12.08
C GLY A 481 22.45 14.58 13.60
N HIS A 482 21.23 14.78 14.07
CA HIS A 482 20.85 14.94 15.47
C HIS A 482 20.79 13.60 16.22
N ASN A 483 21.88 12.81 16.16
CA ASN A 483 21.90 11.42 16.63
C ASN A 483 21.56 11.28 18.12
N ALA A 484 22.02 12.19 18.97
CA ALA A 484 21.75 12.14 20.42
C ALA A 484 20.25 12.39 20.72
N GLU A 485 19.63 13.33 20.00
CA GLU A 485 18.19 13.60 20.15
C GLU A 485 17.35 12.44 19.62
N ALA A 486 17.74 11.86 18.47
CA ALA A 486 17.11 10.68 17.90
C ALA A 486 17.19 9.49 18.87
N TYR A 487 18.34 9.25 19.48
CA TYR A 487 18.54 8.17 20.46
C TYR A 487 17.59 8.32 21.66
N ALA A 488 17.57 9.50 22.30
CA ALA A 488 16.66 9.77 23.41
C ALA A 488 15.18 9.66 23.00
N PHE A 489 14.87 10.01 21.77
CA PHE A 489 13.52 9.90 21.23
C PHE A 489 13.11 8.43 21.02
N TYR A 490 13.96 7.60 20.42
CA TYR A 490 13.69 6.16 20.26
C TYR A 490 13.60 5.43 21.60
N GLN A 491 14.40 5.82 22.60
CA GLN A 491 14.28 5.28 23.94
C GLN A 491 12.85 5.47 24.50
N LYS A 492 12.32 6.71 24.45
CA LYS A 492 10.95 7.01 24.86
C LYS A 492 9.89 6.29 23.99
N LEU A 493 10.16 6.11 22.71
CA LEU A 493 9.27 5.40 21.81
C LEU A 493 9.17 3.92 22.20
N LEU A 494 10.29 3.29 22.55
CA LEU A 494 10.36 1.90 22.97
C LEU A 494 9.75 1.67 24.37
N GLU A 495 9.74 2.67 25.26
CA GLU A 495 8.95 2.60 26.51
C GLU A 495 7.45 2.41 26.24
N ARG A 496 6.93 3.01 25.16
CA ARG A 496 5.51 2.91 24.76
C ARG A 496 5.22 1.71 23.86
N ALA A 497 6.20 1.30 23.06
CA ALA A 497 6.09 0.23 22.07
C ALA A 497 7.35 -0.66 22.09
N PRO A 498 7.55 -1.48 23.13
CA PRO A 498 8.79 -2.23 23.35
C PRO A 498 9.09 -3.26 22.27
N ASN A 499 8.07 -3.75 21.57
CA ASN A 499 8.17 -4.75 20.52
C ASN A 499 8.13 -4.15 19.09
N ASN A 500 8.38 -2.86 18.95
CA ASN A 500 8.47 -2.24 17.63
C ASN A 500 9.82 -2.55 17.00
N VAL A 501 9.82 -3.46 16.05
CA VAL A 501 11.03 -3.97 15.38
C VAL A 501 11.83 -2.87 14.70
N ASP A 502 11.17 -1.98 13.96
CA ASP A 502 11.85 -0.87 13.25
C ASP A 502 12.46 0.13 14.24
N ALA A 503 11.79 0.41 15.35
CA ALA A 503 12.32 1.26 16.40
C ALA A 503 13.53 0.63 17.09
N LEU A 504 13.49 -0.68 17.36
CA LEU A 504 14.62 -1.43 17.94
C LEU A 504 15.84 -1.37 17.01
N VAL A 505 15.65 -1.59 15.71
CA VAL A 505 16.75 -1.53 14.72
C VAL A 505 17.40 -0.16 14.69
N ASN A 506 16.60 0.91 14.63
CA ASN A 506 17.12 2.28 14.57
C ASN A 506 17.75 2.73 15.91
N TYR A 507 17.17 2.33 17.03
CA TYR A 507 17.75 2.57 18.36
C TYR A 507 19.13 1.92 18.47
N GLY A 508 19.24 0.64 18.07
CA GLY A 508 20.53 -0.06 18.06
C GLY A 508 21.57 0.62 17.17
N LEU A 509 21.17 1.09 15.97
CA LEU A 509 22.07 1.82 15.09
C LEU A 509 22.59 3.11 15.73
N LEU A 510 21.74 3.85 16.43
CA LEU A 510 22.11 5.06 17.13
C LEU A 510 22.98 4.77 18.36
N ALA A 511 22.64 3.74 19.11
CA ALA A 511 23.46 3.26 20.24
C ALA A 511 24.88 2.93 19.77
N GLN A 512 25.03 2.19 18.66
CA GLN A 512 26.33 1.88 18.08
C GLN A 512 27.12 3.16 17.70
N ARG A 513 26.47 4.11 17.04
CA ARG A 513 27.09 5.40 16.63
C ARG A 513 27.54 6.24 17.83
N LEU A 514 26.86 6.13 18.97
CA LEU A 514 27.16 6.86 20.20
C LEU A 514 28.11 6.09 21.11
N GLY A 515 28.58 4.89 20.73
CA GLY A 515 29.53 4.09 21.48
C GLY A 515 28.89 3.14 22.52
N HIS A 516 27.57 3.01 22.52
CA HIS A 516 26.81 2.09 23.39
C HIS A 516 26.65 0.71 22.73
N GLY A 517 27.76 0.06 22.39
CA GLY A 517 27.75 -1.18 21.58
C GLY A 517 26.98 -2.34 22.20
N ALA A 518 26.98 -2.50 23.53
CA ALA A 518 26.21 -3.54 24.21
C ALA A 518 24.71 -3.34 24.02
N GLU A 519 24.21 -2.12 24.23
CA GLU A 519 22.79 -1.78 24.05
C GLU A 519 22.35 -1.95 22.58
N ALA A 520 23.27 -1.67 21.63
CA ALA A 520 23.01 -1.89 20.21
C ALA A 520 22.78 -3.37 19.91
N MET A 521 23.65 -4.24 20.42
CA MET A 521 23.53 -5.68 20.22
C MET A 521 22.25 -6.24 20.85
N ASP A 522 21.94 -5.86 22.10
CA ASP A 522 20.74 -6.31 22.79
C ASP A 522 19.47 -5.89 22.02
N SER A 523 19.46 -4.67 21.47
CA SER A 523 18.34 -4.16 20.71
C SER A 523 18.14 -4.89 19.38
N TRP A 524 19.22 -5.16 18.65
CA TRP A 524 19.14 -5.92 17.39
C TRP A 524 18.82 -7.40 17.64
N GLN A 525 19.34 -7.98 18.74
CA GLN A 525 18.98 -9.34 19.14
C GLN A 525 17.47 -9.44 19.42
N HIS A 526 16.91 -8.50 20.18
CA HIS A 526 15.47 -8.44 20.44
C HIS A 526 14.67 -8.26 19.14
N ALA A 527 15.13 -7.40 18.22
CA ALA A 527 14.50 -7.22 16.92
C ALA A 527 14.46 -8.53 16.10
N VAL A 528 15.56 -9.30 16.10
CA VAL A 528 15.66 -10.61 15.41
C VAL A 528 14.80 -11.69 16.08
N GLU A 529 14.64 -11.64 17.40
CA GLU A 529 13.74 -12.56 18.13
C GLU A 529 12.28 -12.32 17.76
N LEU A 530 11.89 -11.04 17.58
CA LEU A 530 10.54 -10.67 17.16
C LEU A 530 10.29 -10.94 15.67
N ASP A 531 11.26 -10.60 14.83
CA ASP A 531 11.21 -10.84 13.38
C ASP A 531 12.56 -11.38 12.87
N PRO A 532 12.70 -12.71 12.77
CA PRO A 532 13.91 -13.33 12.23
C PRO A 532 14.25 -12.95 10.78
N SER A 533 13.30 -12.41 10.04
CA SER A 533 13.49 -11.96 8.65
C SER A 533 13.91 -10.49 8.52
N GLN A 534 14.05 -9.76 9.63
CA GLN A 534 14.45 -8.35 9.61
C GLN A 534 15.89 -8.18 9.13
N THR A 535 16.04 -7.81 7.86
CA THR A 535 17.33 -7.79 7.14
C THR A 535 18.35 -6.86 7.79
N ASN A 536 17.98 -5.66 8.22
CA ASN A 536 18.92 -4.70 8.80
C ASN A 536 19.42 -5.18 10.18
N ALA A 537 18.55 -5.75 11.02
CA ALA A 537 18.97 -6.31 12.30
C ALA A 537 19.94 -7.47 12.13
N GLN A 538 19.67 -8.39 11.19
CA GLN A 538 20.57 -9.49 10.85
C GLN A 538 21.94 -8.99 10.38
N LEU A 539 21.95 -7.98 9.51
CA LEU A 539 23.17 -7.38 8.98
C LEU A 539 23.98 -6.69 10.08
N TYR A 540 23.35 -5.88 10.93
CA TYR A 540 24.03 -5.13 11.99
C TYR A 540 24.58 -6.04 13.08
N LEU A 541 23.83 -7.11 13.47
CA LEU A 541 24.32 -8.12 14.38
C LEU A 541 25.54 -8.84 13.80
N ALA A 542 25.47 -9.23 12.53
CA ALA A 542 26.61 -9.89 11.88
C ALA A 542 27.86 -9.00 11.90
N GLN A 543 27.72 -7.73 11.56
CA GLN A 543 28.82 -6.75 11.59
C GLN A 543 29.38 -6.53 13.00
N ALA A 544 28.51 -6.44 14.01
CA ALA A 544 28.92 -6.25 15.39
C ALA A 544 29.69 -7.49 15.94
N MET A 545 29.20 -8.70 15.65
CA MET A 545 29.85 -9.95 16.02
C MET A 545 31.20 -10.15 15.29
N GLU A 546 31.27 -9.72 14.02
CA GLU A 546 32.53 -9.74 13.27
C GLU A 546 33.58 -8.82 13.92
N GLN A 547 33.20 -7.60 14.34
CA GLN A 547 34.08 -6.67 15.06
C GLN A 547 34.60 -7.26 16.38
N GLN A 548 33.82 -8.16 17.01
CA GLN A 548 34.22 -8.86 18.22
C GLN A 548 35.07 -10.14 17.94
N GLY A 549 35.29 -10.47 16.69
CA GLY A 549 36.02 -11.67 16.27
C GLY A 549 35.16 -12.94 16.29
N GLU A 550 33.87 -12.86 16.50
CA GLU A 550 32.94 -14.01 16.54
C GLU A 550 32.51 -14.44 15.14
N LEU A 551 33.45 -14.81 14.28
CA LEU A 551 33.22 -15.04 12.84
C LEU A 551 32.10 -16.05 12.54
N GLN A 552 32.02 -17.15 13.33
CA GLN A 552 30.98 -18.18 13.10
C GLN A 552 29.58 -17.70 13.50
N ALA A 553 29.45 -16.84 14.51
CA ALA A 553 28.19 -16.23 14.91
C ALA A 553 27.77 -15.20 13.86
N ALA A 554 28.69 -14.35 13.44
CA ALA A 554 28.48 -13.38 12.36
C ALA A 554 28.00 -14.06 11.07
N ALA A 555 28.64 -15.15 10.66
CA ALA A 555 28.29 -15.91 9.46
C ALA A 555 26.86 -16.48 9.51
N ARG A 556 26.35 -16.86 10.69
CA ARG A 556 24.95 -17.31 10.81
C ARG A 556 23.97 -16.18 10.45
N HIS A 557 24.17 -14.99 10.97
CA HIS A 557 23.35 -13.82 10.68
C HIS A 557 23.49 -13.35 9.23
N TYR A 558 24.71 -13.35 8.67
CA TYR A 558 24.92 -13.08 7.24
C TYR A 558 24.17 -14.08 6.33
N ARG A 559 24.13 -15.38 6.68
CA ARG A 559 23.37 -16.37 5.89
C ARG A 559 21.88 -16.09 5.90
N VAL A 560 21.31 -15.72 7.06
CA VAL A 560 19.88 -15.33 7.13
C VAL A 560 19.62 -14.07 6.30
N TYR A 561 20.46 -13.05 6.44
CA TYR A 561 20.38 -11.84 5.62
C TYR A 561 20.36 -12.16 4.12
N LEU A 562 21.33 -12.98 3.66
CA LEU A 562 21.44 -13.39 2.25
C LEU A 562 20.22 -14.20 1.78
N GLN A 563 19.66 -15.05 2.63
CA GLN A 563 18.47 -15.82 2.31
C GLN A 563 17.25 -14.90 2.11
N VAL A 564 17.05 -13.92 2.98
CA VAL A 564 15.92 -12.99 2.87
C VAL A 564 16.07 -12.08 1.66
N VAL A 565 17.25 -11.50 1.44
CA VAL A 565 17.52 -10.63 0.28
C VAL A 565 17.36 -11.38 -1.04
N SER A 566 17.80 -12.65 -1.13
CA SER A 566 17.64 -13.47 -2.35
C SER A 566 16.17 -13.76 -2.69
N LEU A 567 15.30 -13.87 -1.68
CA LEU A 567 13.87 -14.10 -1.86
C LEU A 567 13.11 -12.85 -2.38
N HIS A 568 13.65 -11.65 -2.15
CA HIS A 568 12.99 -10.39 -2.51
C HIS A 568 13.47 -9.78 -3.84
N ASN A 569 14.19 -10.53 -4.67
CA ASN A 569 14.63 -10.13 -6.02
C ASN A 569 15.32 -8.75 -6.04
N SER A 570 16.59 -8.72 -5.72
CA SER A 570 17.40 -7.49 -5.64
C SER A 570 17.67 -6.88 -7.02
N GLU A 571 16.73 -6.10 -7.54
CA GLU A 571 17.00 -5.17 -8.66
C GLU A 571 17.70 -3.87 -8.20
N HIS A 572 17.99 -3.73 -6.90
CA HIS A 572 18.61 -2.54 -6.33
C HIS A 572 20.14 -2.64 -6.31
N LEU A 573 20.76 -2.03 -7.30
CA LEU A 573 22.23 -1.89 -7.45
C LEU A 573 22.95 -1.35 -6.19
N GLY A 574 22.26 -0.61 -5.31
CA GLY A 574 22.82 -0.08 -4.05
C GLY A 574 23.09 -1.14 -2.97
N GLU A 575 22.41 -2.30 -3.02
CA GLU A 575 22.60 -3.39 -2.07
C GLU A 575 23.63 -4.43 -2.55
N GLY A 576 24.02 -4.38 -3.83
CA GLY A 576 24.90 -5.37 -4.44
C GLY A 576 26.24 -5.50 -3.74
N ALA A 577 26.86 -4.39 -3.36
CA ALA A 577 28.15 -4.40 -2.64
C ALA A 577 28.04 -5.05 -1.25
N THR A 578 26.94 -4.78 -0.52
CA THR A 578 26.66 -5.38 0.80
C THR A 578 26.42 -6.88 0.68
N VAL A 579 25.71 -7.32 -0.35
CA VAL A 579 25.48 -8.76 -0.63
C VAL A 579 26.80 -9.47 -0.93
N ILE A 580 27.67 -8.86 -1.77
CA ILE A 580 28.99 -9.42 -2.09
C ILE A 580 29.84 -9.51 -0.83
N SER A 581 29.89 -8.44 -0.01
CA SER A 581 30.59 -8.43 1.27
C SER A 581 30.07 -9.54 2.21
N ALA A 582 28.76 -9.68 2.36
CA ALA A 582 28.18 -10.74 3.21
C ALA A 582 28.52 -12.15 2.70
N LEU A 583 28.49 -12.39 1.38
CA LEU A 583 28.91 -13.67 0.77
C LEU A 583 30.39 -13.97 1.06
N THR A 584 31.25 -12.96 0.93
CA THR A 584 32.70 -13.09 1.21
C THR A 584 32.89 -13.40 2.69
N LYS A 585 32.25 -12.70 3.62
CA LYS A 585 32.35 -12.96 5.07
C LYS A 585 31.85 -14.34 5.50
N VAL A 586 30.79 -14.84 4.86
CA VAL A 586 30.35 -16.22 5.06
C VAL A 586 31.43 -17.21 4.58
N ALA A 587 32.03 -16.94 3.42
CA ALA A 587 33.11 -17.80 2.88
C ALA A 587 34.37 -17.73 3.74
N ASP A 588 34.78 -16.54 4.26
CA ASP A 588 35.88 -16.38 5.21
C ASP A 588 35.66 -17.21 6.47
N ALA A 589 34.45 -17.20 7.03
CA ALA A 589 34.11 -18.00 8.19
C ALA A 589 34.12 -19.50 7.88
N ASP A 590 33.71 -19.92 6.69
CA ASP A 590 33.80 -21.31 6.24
C ASP A 590 35.25 -21.75 6.06
N ALA A 591 36.12 -20.92 5.50
CA ALA A 591 37.55 -21.13 5.37
C ALA A 591 38.22 -21.27 6.76
N ALA A 592 37.95 -20.36 7.69
CA ALA A 592 38.45 -20.41 9.07
C ALA A 592 37.99 -21.67 9.83
N ALA A 593 36.86 -22.25 9.42
CA ALA A 593 36.37 -23.52 9.97
C ALA A 593 36.86 -24.77 9.19
N HIS A 594 37.82 -24.62 8.28
CA HIS A 594 38.34 -25.67 7.39
C HIS A 594 37.27 -26.35 6.52
N ARG A 595 36.23 -25.58 6.14
CA ARG A 595 35.18 -25.98 5.18
C ARG A 595 35.53 -25.41 3.80
N ASP A 596 36.69 -25.82 3.26
CA ASP A 596 37.28 -25.20 2.07
C ASP A 596 36.42 -25.29 0.83
N LYS A 597 35.60 -26.36 0.67
CA LYS A 597 34.70 -26.52 -0.49
C LYS A 597 33.56 -25.52 -0.44
N GLU A 598 32.96 -25.31 0.73
CA GLU A 598 31.90 -24.35 0.97
C GLU A 598 32.42 -22.93 0.81
N ALA A 599 33.60 -22.64 1.35
CA ALA A 599 34.28 -21.36 1.19
C ALA A 599 34.51 -21.03 -0.30
N MET A 600 35.09 -21.96 -1.07
CA MET A 600 35.31 -21.80 -2.51
C MET A 600 34.00 -21.57 -3.29
N GLN A 601 32.91 -22.23 -2.92
CA GLN A 601 31.62 -22.01 -3.52
C GLN A 601 31.08 -20.58 -3.21
N GLY A 602 31.28 -20.14 -1.97
CA GLY A 602 30.92 -18.79 -1.52
C GLY A 602 31.64 -17.69 -2.33
N TYR A 603 33.00 -17.81 -2.44
CA TYR A 603 33.79 -16.84 -3.19
C TYR A 603 33.45 -16.84 -4.68
N ARG A 604 33.27 -18.00 -5.33
CA ARG A 604 32.81 -18.03 -6.73
C ARG A 604 31.44 -17.39 -6.94
N THR A 605 30.56 -17.49 -5.94
CA THR A 605 29.26 -16.85 -6.00
C THR A 605 29.43 -15.34 -5.87
N ALA A 606 30.21 -14.87 -4.90
CA ALA A 606 30.53 -13.47 -4.71
C ALA A 606 31.21 -12.84 -5.95
N GLU A 607 32.17 -13.55 -6.55
CA GLU A 607 32.86 -13.16 -7.78
C GLU A 607 31.86 -12.93 -8.95
N LYS A 608 30.94 -13.88 -9.16
CA LYS A 608 29.92 -13.78 -10.22
C LYS A 608 28.99 -12.58 -10.01
N PHE A 609 28.62 -12.30 -8.74
CA PHE A 609 27.82 -11.11 -8.42
C PHE A 609 28.62 -9.82 -8.63
N ALA A 610 29.90 -9.77 -8.26
CA ALA A 610 30.78 -8.63 -8.45
C ALA A 610 31.00 -8.35 -9.95
N ALA A 611 31.20 -9.38 -10.76
CA ALA A 611 31.30 -9.25 -12.21
C ALA A 611 29.98 -8.71 -12.83
N LYS A 612 28.82 -9.20 -12.38
CA LYS A 612 27.50 -8.70 -12.82
C LYS A 612 27.28 -7.25 -12.41
N LEU A 613 27.78 -6.84 -11.24
CA LEU A 613 27.73 -5.45 -10.75
C LEU A 613 28.70 -4.52 -11.53
N GLY A 614 29.65 -5.08 -12.25
CA GLY A 614 30.70 -4.31 -12.95
C GLY A 614 31.77 -3.75 -12.01
N SER A 615 31.94 -4.31 -10.79
CA SER A 615 32.91 -3.86 -9.82
C SER A 615 34.16 -4.74 -9.86
N ALA A 616 35.19 -4.28 -10.58
CA ALA A 616 36.48 -4.98 -10.68
C ALA A 616 37.14 -5.19 -9.32
N SER A 617 37.15 -4.17 -8.44
CA SER A 617 37.77 -4.27 -7.11
C SER A 617 37.09 -5.26 -6.18
N LEU A 618 35.74 -5.38 -6.21
CA LEU A 618 35.04 -6.42 -5.44
C LEU A 618 35.26 -7.79 -6.05
N GLN A 619 35.40 -7.88 -7.37
CA GLN A 619 35.68 -9.13 -8.06
C GLN A 619 37.10 -9.61 -7.75
N SER A 620 38.13 -8.73 -7.84
CA SER A 620 39.51 -9.10 -7.52
C SER A 620 39.67 -9.49 -6.06
N LEU A 621 39.05 -8.76 -5.14
CA LEU A 621 39.06 -9.10 -3.71
C LEU A 621 38.55 -10.53 -3.45
N THR A 622 37.40 -10.87 -4.04
CA THR A 622 36.84 -12.25 -3.85
C THR A 622 37.71 -13.33 -4.49
N ILE A 623 38.40 -13.03 -5.59
CA ILE A 623 39.34 -13.93 -6.23
C ILE A 623 40.59 -14.15 -5.35
N VAL A 624 41.12 -13.08 -4.73
CA VAL A 624 42.27 -13.16 -3.81
C VAL A 624 41.96 -14.05 -2.61
N HIS A 625 40.83 -13.84 -1.93
CA HIS A 625 40.40 -14.70 -0.82
C HIS A 625 40.20 -16.17 -1.27
N GLY A 626 39.67 -16.39 -2.47
CA GLY A 626 39.57 -17.71 -3.08
C GLY A 626 40.95 -18.36 -3.35
N ALA A 627 41.94 -17.54 -3.77
CA ALA A 627 43.31 -18.02 -3.99
C ALA A 627 43.99 -18.50 -2.69
N GLU A 628 43.77 -17.84 -1.56
CA GLU A 628 44.26 -18.27 -0.24
C GLU A 628 43.70 -19.62 0.13
N VAL A 629 42.42 -19.89 -0.11
CA VAL A 629 41.82 -21.21 0.15
C VAL A 629 42.34 -22.26 -0.83
N GLN A 630 42.56 -21.94 -2.10
CA GLN A 630 43.20 -22.86 -3.07
C GLN A 630 44.60 -23.21 -2.60
N GLU A 631 45.35 -22.26 -2.07
CA GLU A 631 46.68 -22.49 -1.50
C GLU A 631 46.61 -23.51 -0.31
N HIS A 632 45.69 -23.30 0.63
CA HIS A 632 45.44 -24.22 1.75
C HIS A 632 45.06 -25.62 1.29
N MET A 633 44.29 -25.74 0.22
CA MET A 633 43.89 -27.02 -0.38
C MET A 633 45.04 -27.70 -1.13
N GLY A 634 46.21 -27.08 -1.24
CA GLY A 634 47.32 -27.55 -2.01
C GLY A 634 47.21 -27.37 -3.52
N ALA A 635 46.22 -26.65 -3.98
CA ALA A 635 45.99 -26.28 -5.38
C ALA A 635 46.83 -25.02 -5.74
N VAL A 636 48.16 -25.16 -5.58
CA VAL A 636 49.08 -23.99 -5.61
C VAL A 636 49.14 -23.34 -6.99
N TRP A 637 49.05 -24.08 -8.07
CA TRP A 637 49.03 -23.52 -9.42
C TRP A 637 47.75 -22.73 -9.69
N GLU A 638 46.60 -23.25 -9.27
CA GLU A 638 45.30 -22.57 -9.37
C GLU A 638 45.30 -21.30 -8.55
N ALA A 639 45.90 -21.29 -7.35
CA ALA A 639 46.06 -20.09 -6.53
C ALA A 639 46.92 -19.04 -7.25
N ALA A 640 48.06 -19.42 -7.85
CA ALA A 640 48.89 -18.52 -8.64
C ALA A 640 48.09 -17.87 -9.78
N ALA A 641 47.32 -18.66 -10.53
CA ALA A 641 46.48 -18.16 -11.62
C ALA A 641 45.39 -17.18 -11.12
N SER A 642 44.82 -17.46 -9.94
CA SER A 642 43.79 -16.58 -9.32
C SER A 642 44.42 -15.23 -8.88
N TYR A 643 45.60 -15.21 -8.25
CA TYR A 643 46.28 -13.95 -7.92
C TYR A 643 46.62 -13.14 -9.16
N GLN A 644 47.06 -13.78 -10.25
CA GLN A 644 47.33 -13.10 -11.52
C GLN A 644 46.07 -12.55 -12.17
N GLN A 645 44.96 -13.26 -12.08
CA GLN A 645 43.65 -12.80 -12.58
C GLN A 645 43.16 -11.55 -11.82
N ALA A 646 43.26 -11.53 -10.49
CA ALA A 646 42.86 -10.41 -9.66
C ALA A 646 43.66 -9.14 -10.04
N LEU A 647 44.98 -9.28 -10.13
CA LEU A 647 45.89 -8.25 -10.51
C LEU A 647 45.59 -7.65 -11.89
N LEU A 648 45.30 -8.49 -12.89
CA LEU A 648 44.95 -8.03 -14.23
C LEU A 648 43.61 -7.26 -14.24
N LEU A 649 42.64 -7.68 -13.43
CA LEU A 649 41.37 -7.01 -13.30
C LEU A 649 41.53 -5.58 -12.77
N ASP A 650 42.25 -5.38 -11.66
CA ASP A 650 42.39 -4.08 -11.03
C ASP A 650 43.34 -3.16 -11.80
N GLU A 651 44.37 -3.72 -12.45
CA GLU A 651 45.24 -2.94 -13.34
C GLU A 651 44.48 -2.42 -14.56
N THR A 652 43.61 -3.28 -15.16
CA THR A 652 42.79 -2.91 -16.33
C THR A 652 41.70 -1.89 -15.93
N ALA A 653 41.18 -1.99 -14.72
CA ALA A 653 40.14 -1.07 -14.19
C ALA A 653 40.74 0.27 -13.69
N GLY A 654 42.09 0.41 -13.67
CA GLY A 654 42.77 1.62 -13.21
C GLY A 654 42.55 1.89 -11.71
N GLN A 655 42.61 0.86 -10.88
CA GLN A 655 42.41 0.90 -9.43
C GLN A 655 43.77 0.83 -8.70
N PRO A 656 44.54 1.92 -8.52
CA PRO A 656 45.92 1.86 -8.08
C PRO A 656 46.10 1.21 -6.69
N GLN A 657 45.22 1.49 -5.75
CA GLN A 657 45.33 0.93 -4.39
C GLN A 657 45.10 -0.59 -4.39
N ALA A 658 44.04 -1.06 -5.08
CA ALA A 658 43.76 -2.46 -5.21
C ALA A 658 44.87 -3.19 -5.99
N THR A 659 45.34 -2.61 -7.11
CA THR A 659 46.46 -3.16 -7.89
C THR A 659 47.73 -3.28 -7.04
N ALA A 660 48.05 -2.31 -6.19
CA ALA A 660 49.21 -2.39 -5.31
C ALA A 660 49.08 -3.50 -4.26
N SER A 661 47.88 -3.64 -3.69
CA SER A 661 47.58 -4.75 -2.74
C SER A 661 47.68 -6.13 -3.42
N ASP A 662 47.24 -6.25 -4.66
CA ASP A 662 47.32 -7.49 -5.42
C ASP A 662 48.79 -7.86 -5.75
N TRP A 663 49.61 -6.87 -6.14
CA TRP A 663 51.06 -7.11 -6.30
C TRP A 663 51.71 -7.55 -5.01
N PHE A 664 51.35 -6.98 -3.87
CA PHE A 664 51.84 -7.37 -2.55
C PHE A 664 51.40 -8.79 -2.19
N ASN A 665 50.13 -9.13 -2.33
CA ASN A 665 49.61 -10.46 -2.05
C ASN A 665 50.26 -11.54 -2.93
N TYR A 666 50.48 -11.23 -4.21
CA TYR A 666 51.15 -12.11 -5.12
C TYR A 666 52.66 -12.28 -4.77
N ALA A 667 53.32 -11.21 -4.33
CA ALA A 667 54.73 -11.28 -3.86
C ALA A 667 54.85 -12.17 -2.61
N GLU A 668 53.94 -12.02 -1.64
CA GLU A 668 53.89 -12.86 -0.44
C GLU A 668 53.64 -14.34 -0.78
N PHE A 669 52.72 -14.61 -1.73
CA PHE A 669 52.50 -15.94 -2.25
C PHE A 669 53.77 -16.55 -2.87
N LEU A 670 54.47 -15.80 -3.76
CA LEU A 670 55.72 -16.22 -4.38
C LEU A 670 56.78 -16.52 -3.33
N HIS A 671 56.90 -15.72 -2.28
CA HIS A 671 57.82 -15.91 -1.18
C HIS A 671 57.53 -17.19 -0.38
N ARG A 672 56.26 -17.42 0.00
CA ARG A 672 55.86 -18.63 0.71
C ARG A 672 56.20 -19.91 -0.07
N HIS A 673 56.10 -19.82 -1.42
CA HIS A 673 56.39 -20.96 -2.32
C HIS A 673 57.85 -20.97 -2.83
N LYS A 674 58.75 -20.28 -2.13
CA LYS A 674 60.20 -20.29 -2.37
C LYS A 674 60.59 -19.95 -3.84
N GLN A 675 59.82 -19.13 -4.48
CA GLN A 675 60.12 -18.63 -5.81
C GLN A 675 61.38 -17.72 -5.76
N PRO A 676 62.07 -17.49 -6.90
CA PRO A 676 63.29 -16.66 -6.92
C PRO A 676 63.05 -15.27 -6.29
N GLU A 677 63.84 -14.94 -5.27
CA GLU A 677 63.68 -13.71 -4.47
C GLU A 677 63.72 -12.44 -5.33
N ARG A 678 64.40 -12.48 -6.49
CA ARG A 678 64.40 -11.37 -7.46
C ARG A 678 63.00 -11.07 -8.02
N LEU A 679 62.11 -12.07 -8.13
CA LEU A 679 60.74 -11.93 -8.59
C LEU A 679 59.87 -11.33 -7.49
N VAL A 680 60.04 -11.87 -6.26
CA VAL A 680 59.38 -11.35 -5.06
C VAL A 680 59.69 -9.83 -4.91
N PHE A 681 60.99 -9.49 -4.96
CA PHE A 681 61.43 -8.10 -4.87
C PHE A 681 60.83 -7.20 -5.96
N ALA A 682 60.80 -7.68 -7.21
CA ALA A 682 60.21 -6.91 -8.32
C ALA A 682 58.72 -6.60 -8.10
N CYS A 683 57.98 -7.60 -7.61
CA CYS A 683 56.55 -7.44 -7.28
C CYS A 683 56.33 -6.45 -6.12
N LEU A 684 57.13 -6.55 -5.04
CA LEU A 684 57.08 -5.63 -3.90
C LEU A 684 57.47 -4.22 -4.30
N TYR A 685 58.49 -4.05 -5.14
CA TYR A 685 58.88 -2.74 -5.68
C TYR A 685 57.75 -2.11 -6.50
N ARG A 686 57.09 -2.90 -7.34
CA ARG A 686 55.94 -2.44 -8.12
C ARG A 686 54.76 -2.01 -7.23
N ALA A 687 54.46 -2.77 -6.18
CA ALA A 687 53.45 -2.43 -5.20
C ALA A 687 53.73 -1.07 -4.52
N GLU A 688 54.97 -0.86 -4.04
CA GLU A 688 55.38 0.39 -3.41
C GLU A 688 55.37 1.57 -4.39
N ASP A 689 55.84 1.39 -5.64
CA ASP A 689 55.85 2.42 -6.67
C ASP A 689 54.42 2.93 -6.93
N ILE A 690 53.44 2.06 -7.05
CA ILE A 690 52.04 2.40 -7.23
C ILE A 690 51.48 3.12 -5.99
N MET A 691 51.76 2.59 -4.76
CA MET A 691 51.27 3.18 -3.51
C MET A 691 52.01 4.46 -3.09
N SER A 692 53.18 4.73 -3.59
CA SER A 692 53.96 5.93 -3.21
C SER A 692 53.25 7.26 -3.49
N THR A 693 52.23 7.25 -4.34
CA THR A 693 51.34 8.38 -4.62
C THR A 693 50.17 8.51 -3.67
N SER A 694 49.96 7.51 -2.75
CA SER A 694 48.83 7.42 -1.81
C SER A 694 49.35 7.19 -0.39
N ALA A 695 48.99 8.02 0.58
CA ALA A 695 49.37 7.82 1.99
C ALA A 695 48.42 6.85 2.67
N GLY A 696 48.92 5.85 3.45
CA GLY A 696 48.09 4.92 4.24
C GLY A 696 48.89 3.78 4.88
N ASP A 697 48.33 3.12 5.88
CA ASP A 697 48.93 2.04 6.69
C ASP A 697 49.41 0.84 5.84
N ALA A 698 48.75 0.56 4.71
CA ALA A 698 49.13 -0.49 3.77
C ALA A 698 50.51 -0.25 3.12
N LEU A 699 50.93 1.02 2.97
CA LEU A 699 52.23 1.37 2.43
C LEU A 699 53.37 0.88 3.37
N ASP A 700 53.17 0.98 4.70
CA ASP A 700 54.18 0.60 5.67
C ASP A 700 54.50 -0.92 5.61
N ALA A 701 53.45 -1.76 5.48
CA ALA A 701 53.59 -3.20 5.32
C ALA A 701 54.38 -3.56 4.03
N ILE A 702 54.03 -2.91 2.90
CA ILE A 702 54.71 -3.11 1.62
C ILE A 702 56.20 -2.68 1.72
N VAL A 703 56.47 -1.55 2.35
CA VAL A 703 57.86 -1.03 2.55
C VAL A 703 58.67 -1.98 3.43
N VAL A 704 58.09 -2.53 4.50
CA VAL A 704 58.75 -3.49 5.38
C VAL A 704 59.10 -4.76 4.60
N ALA A 705 58.14 -5.37 3.93
CA ALA A 705 58.34 -6.60 3.14
C ALA A 705 59.42 -6.39 2.04
N ARG A 706 59.39 -5.23 1.36
CA ARG A 706 60.40 -4.90 0.35
C ARG A 706 61.81 -4.78 0.95
N LYS A 707 61.99 -4.12 2.09
CA LYS A 707 63.28 -4.00 2.77
C LYS A 707 63.84 -5.34 3.19
N GLU A 708 62.97 -6.24 3.66
CA GLU A 708 63.37 -7.60 3.99
C GLU A 708 63.83 -8.37 2.76
N SER A 709 63.11 -8.23 1.62
CA SER A 709 63.50 -8.85 0.36
C SER A 709 64.82 -8.25 -0.17
N GLU A 710 65.07 -6.96 -0.03
CA GLU A 710 66.37 -6.29 -0.32
C GLU A 710 67.49 -6.93 0.51
N ALA A 711 67.27 -7.13 1.80
CA ALA A 711 68.27 -7.73 2.67
C ALA A 711 68.59 -9.18 2.27
N ARG A 712 67.58 -9.98 1.88
CA ARG A 712 67.77 -11.35 1.38
C ARG A 712 68.53 -11.42 0.05
N LEU A 713 68.35 -10.40 -0.81
CA LEU A 713 69.08 -10.28 -2.08
C LEU A 713 70.46 -9.66 -1.95
N GLY A 714 70.82 -9.02 -0.82
CA GLY A 714 72.06 -8.29 -0.61
C GLY A 714 72.25 -7.06 -1.49
N VAL A 715 71.13 -6.44 -1.92
CA VAL A 715 71.14 -5.24 -2.77
C VAL A 715 71.08 -3.96 -1.93
N ALA A 716 71.59 -2.84 -2.50
CA ALA A 716 71.57 -1.55 -1.82
C ALA A 716 70.14 -1.06 -1.61
N SER A 717 69.89 -0.41 -0.46
CA SER A 717 68.56 0.15 -0.14
C SER A 717 68.03 1.10 -1.24
N ARG A 718 66.78 0.90 -1.62
CA ARG A 718 66.07 1.64 -2.70
C ARG A 718 66.68 1.42 -4.11
N SER A 719 67.35 0.32 -4.35
CA SER A 719 67.78 0.03 -5.73
C SER A 719 66.59 -0.35 -6.60
N VAL A 720 66.49 0.29 -7.77
CA VAL A 720 65.47 -0.09 -8.76
C VAL A 720 65.89 -1.46 -9.36
N PRO A 721 65.00 -2.44 -9.44
CA PRO A 721 65.33 -3.72 -10.05
C PRO A 721 65.76 -3.54 -11.50
N ALA A 722 66.97 -4.03 -11.86
CA ALA A 722 67.39 -4.03 -13.26
C ALA A 722 66.43 -4.85 -14.10
N ASN A 723 65.91 -4.30 -15.19
CA ASN A 723 64.92 -4.92 -16.05
C ASN A 723 63.57 -5.25 -15.36
N LEU A 724 63.04 -4.31 -14.53
CA LEU A 724 61.79 -4.47 -13.76
C LEU A 724 60.63 -5.10 -14.59
N SER A 725 60.36 -4.56 -15.77
CA SER A 725 59.26 -5.06 -16.63
C SER A 725 59.48 -6.51 -17.08
N LYS A 726 60.74 -6.94 -17.29
CA LYS A 726 61.06 -8.35 -17.61
C LYS A 726 60.83 -9.23 -16.41
N LEU A 727 61.25 -8.81 -15.20
CA LEU A 727 61.08 -9.58 -13.97
C LEU A 727 59.57 -9.72 -13.62
N LEU A 728 58.81 -8.67 -13.80
CA LEU A 728 57.33 -8.75 -13.59
C LEU A 728 56.68 -9.69 -14.60
N SER A 729 57.08 -9.63 -15.89
CA SER A 729 56.59 -10.57 -16.89
C SER A 729 57.01 -12.04 -16.60
N GLU A 730 58.23 -12.24 -16.10
CA GLU A 730 58.72 -13.56 -15.66
C GLU A 730 57.90 -14.08 -14.47
N ALA A 731 57.60 -13.22 -13.48
CA ALA A 731 56.78 -13.58 -12.33
C ALA A 731 55.34 -13.97 -12.74
N LEU A 732 54.74 -13.25 -13.70
CA LEU A 732 53.40 -13.54 -14.20
C LEU A 732 53.32 -14.75 -15.18
N SER A 733 54.47 -15.23 -15.65
CA SER A 733 54.54 -16.38 -16.61
C SER A 733 55.21 -17.62 -16.03
N LEU A 734 55.29 -17.73 -14.70
CA LEU A 734 55.83 -18.93 -14.05
C LEU A 734 55.03 -20.18 -14.45
N PRO A 735 55.68 -21.29 -14.88
CA PRO A 735 55.00 -22.52 -15.25
C PRO A 735 54.51 -23.29 -14.02
N SER A 736 53.56 -24.19 -14.19
CA SER A 736 53.03 -25.02 -13.10
C SER A 736 54.12 -25.85 -12.40
N SER A 737 55.13 -26.29 -13.16
CA SER A 737 56.28 -26.99 -12.63
C SER A 737 57.12 -26.18 -11.65
N ALA A 738 57.06 -24.87 -11.64
CA ALA A 738 57.74 -23.99 -10.68
C ALA A 738 57.17 -24.16 -9.25
N PHE A 739 55.95 -24.68 -9.12
CA PHE A 739 55.25 -24.85 -7.85
C PHE A 739 55.17 -26.33 -7.42
N GLU A 740 55.70 -27.26 -8.18
CA GLU A 740 55.75 -28.68 -7.83
C GLU A 740 56.67 -28.92 -6.60
N GLY A 741 56.14 -29.55 -5.55
CA GLY A 741 56.87 -29.84 -4.33
C GLY A 741 57.03 -28.68 -3.31
N THR A 742 56.43 -27.55 -3.55
CA THR A 742 56.52 -26.35 -2.67
C THR A 742 55.43 -26.27 -1.61
N ASN A 743 54.50 -27.22 -1.51
CA ASN A 743 53.39 -27.21 -0.59
C ASN A 743 53.85 -27.24 0.89
N PRO A 744 53.72 -26.16 1.69
CA PRO A 744 54.17 -26.11 3.08
C PRO A 744 53.42 -27.06 4.02
N SER A 745 52.18 -27.45 3.68
CA SER A 745 51.33 -28.32 4.50
C SER A 745 51.77 -29.82 4.45
N ALA A 746 52.58 -30.20 3.47
CA ALA A 746 53.08 -31.59 3.36
C ALA A 746 54.28 -31.91 4.27
N GLN A 747 54.93 -30.92 4.88
CA GLN A 747 56.13 -31.13 5.73
C GLN A 747 55.81 -31.33 7.23
N GLY A 748 54.55 -31.14 7.66
CA GLY A 748 54.16 -31.29 9.07
C GLY A 748 53.83 -32.69 9.57
N THR A 749 53.76 -33.73 8.70
CA THR A 749 53.32 -35.08 9.09
C THR A 749 54.41 -36.18 9.05
N ALA A 750 55.67 -35.79 8.80
CA ALA A 750 56.76 -36.78 8.63
C ALA A 750 57.65 -37.04 9.85
N THR A 751 57.35 -36.54 11.04
CA THR A 751 58.13 -36.87 12.27
C THR A 751 57.24 -37.17 13.46
N SER A 752 56.60 -38.32 13.48
CA SER A 752 56.27 -39.05 14.69
C SER A 752 55.99 -40.53 14.33
N LYS A 753 57.03 -41.29 14.29
CA LYS A 753 56.97 -42.75 14.58
C LYS A 753 57.63 -43.00 15.91
#